data_f28809efde41ba2c3c5569e4c6c3bad3
#
_entry.id   f28809efde41ba2c3c5569e4c6c3bad3
#
_cell.length_a   1.000
_cell.length_b   1.000
_cell.length_c   1.000
_cell.angle_alpha   90.00
_cell.angle_beta   90.00
_cell.angle_gamma   90.00
#
_symmetry.space_group_name_H-M   'P 1'
#
loop_
_entity.id
_entity.type
_entity.pdbx_description
1 polymer ?
#
loop_
_entity_poly.entity_id
_entity_poly.type
_entity_poly.pdbx_seq_one_letter_code
_entity_poly.pdbx_strand_id
1 'polypeptide(L)'
;MKKQYLYIVIVWALLAGCGSQRIFFQQQPKVNMRSNLLSESEAPIGSAKREYRHSNSNWGVEYSGEQWVRNMSKPIRITEGLANRHLSVTPSHGRYYDRGKDRWKWQRPELFCTTEDLFTQTIVISYLIPMLENAGATVFTSRERDWQRNEVVIDNDDRTKQPQYTETNGHRTWHDAGTTGFASRRREYTNGENPFLEGTVRVARTSNRKNQSLITYKPNIPKEGRYAVYVSYATLPNSIDDAEYIVYHKGRKTVFHVNQKMGGGTWVYLGTFGFEQGCSQRNCVVVTNVSDKNGVVTSDAIRFGGGMGNIQRAGMTSGLPRCLEGSRYNAQWSGAPTSVYNAKEGQDDYTDDINTRSRMTNWLAGGSCYVPGLSGLKVPIELSLAVHSDAGYHNDYSSVFGTLTICTTEYHDGVLNSGISRNHSKNFATSLLHDSQRDLSNKFGSWTARKVYDRNYSESRLPEVPSAILETLSHQSFPDMKYGQDPNFKFVFARSIYKTILRFVANMHNTSYVVQPLAPTNFNIRFIDKNKVRLSWNPVNDPQESSAKPTSYMLYTSLSGGDFDNGQPVRGNSCQMELQPEILYNFRVTAVNKGGESFPTEQLSAVCHEGATRTIMIVNGFHRLSSPAIHETASEQGFDMNADPGVTYGPTAGWCGAQTAFDKSNIGVISSSGLGFSGNELQGKFIAGNDFNYTTTHAEAIMSAGKYNVASCSSTAVENGVVNLDNYYCVDLLLGLEKDDGYSFVPYKTFSKNMQRLLTEYTRSGGRLLVSGSYIASDMTSESERNFLNNVLKVDYNGETPSRNYTNITGMGTSFDIYRTINEDHYATTSPDVLHPVGSAFCALLYGDGRGASIAYDGRDYKSFVMGFPFECIKSHSKRNAVMRGILSFLMKN
;
A
#
# COMPACT_ATOMS: atom_id res chain seq x y z
N MET A 1 26.16 35.45 17.43
CA MET A 1 24.83 35.81 16.95
C MET A 1 24.73 35.85 15.40
N LYS A 2 25.67 36.43 14.63
CA LYS A 2 25.55 36.51 13.16
C LYS A 2 25.71 35.15 12.40
N LYS A 3 26.41 34.15 12.93
CA LYS A 3 26.58 32.85 12.29
C LYS A 3 25.35 31.90 12.47
N GLN A 4 24.59 32.03 13.56
CA GLN A 4 23.38 31.27 13.78
C GLN A 4 22.20 31.70 12.87
N TYR A 5 22.13 32.97 12.53
CA TYR A 5 21.12 33.48 11.58
C TYR A 5 21.37 32.99 10.13
N LEU A 6 22.62 32.77 9.75
CA LEU A 6 22.96 32.30 8.41
C LEU A 6 22.58 30.82 8.24
N TYR A 7 22.73 29.97 9.28
CA TYR A 7 22.33 28.56 9.26
C TYR A 7 20.80 28.38 9.21
N ILE A 8 20.07 29.20 9.94
CA ILE A 8 18.58 29.19 9.88
C ILE A 8 18.10 29.60 8.48
N VAL A 9 18.77 30.54 7.83
CA VAL A 9 18.43 31.00 6.48
C VAL A 9 18.77 29.93 5.41
N ILE A 10 19.88 29.19 5.58
CA ILE A 10 20.27 28.11 4.64
C ILE A 10 19.39 26.88 4.82
N VAL A 11 19.05 26.48 6.04
CA VAL A 11 18.08 25.40 6.31
C VAL A 11 16.69 25.80 5.84
N TRP A 12 16.32 27.07 6.02
CA TRP A 12 15.08 27.62 5.45
C TRP A 12 15.11 27.70 3.92
N ALA A 13 16.25 27.99 3.31
CA ALA A 13 16.36 28.01 1.85
C ALA A 13 16.26 26.60 1.22
N LEU A 14 16.74 25.56 1.89
CA LEU A 14 16.60 24.16 1.45
C LEU A 14 15.22 23.58 1.73
N LEU A 15 14.57 23.98 2.82
CA LEU A 15 13.17 23.68 3.14
C LEU A 15 12.19 24.61 2.42
N ALA A 16 12.60 25.86 2.14
CA ALA A 16 11.83 26.87 1.39
C ALA A 16 11.94 26.72 -0.13
N GLY A 17 12.78 25.82 -0.64
CA GLY A 17 12.84 25.50 -2.06
C GLY A 17 11.50 25.03 -2.65
N CYS A 18 10.52 24.77 -1.78
CA CYS A 18 9.14 24.49 -2.14
C CYS A 18 8.10 25.48 -1.61
N GLY A 19 8.51 26.55 -0.91
CA GLY A 19 7.58 27.32 -0.09
C GLY A 19 7.14 28.70 -0.58
N SER A 20 7.78 29.29 -1.59
CA SER A 20 7.30 30.55 -2.16
C SER A 20 6.57 30.32 -3.48
N GLN A 21 5.45 31.00 -3.71
CA GLN A 21 4.70 30.89 -4.97
C GLN A 21 5.59 31.10 -6.21
N ARG A 22 6.60 31.97 -6.15
CA ARG A 22 7.52 32.20 -7.26
C ARG A 22 8.47 31.04 -7.53
N ILE A 23 9.00 30.39 -6.48
CA ILE A 23 9.88 29.21 -6.61
C ILE A 23 9.03 27.98 -7.00
N PHE A 24 7.79 27.88 -6.49
CA PHE A 24 6.84 26.84 -6.73
C PHE A 24 6.49 26.69 -8.23
N PHE A 25 6.39 27.81 -8.95
CA PHE A 25 6.10 27.83 -10.38
C PHE A 25 7.35 27.89 -11.28
N GLN A 26 8.54 28.22 -10.76
CA GLN A 26 9.79 28.28 -11.53
C GLN A 26 10.50 26.92 -11.66
N GLN A 27 10.28 25.95 -10.77
CA GLN A 27 10.89 24.62 -10.81
C GLN A 27 10.02 23.58 -11.55
N GLN A 28 9.51 23.94 -12.71
CA GLN A 28 8.76 23.01 -13.55
C GLN A 28 9.72 22.20 -14.44
N PRO A 29 9.40 20.94 -14.78
CA PRO A 29 10.24 20.16 -15.68
C PRO A 29 10.46 20.91 -16.99
N LYS A 30 11.70 20.95 -17.49
CA LYS A 30 11.99 21.47 -18.82
C LYS A 30 11.35 20.53 -19.84
N VAL A 31 10.19 20.90 -20.31
CA VAL A 31 9.63 20.34 -21.55
C VAL A 31 10.29 21.11 -22.69
N ASN A 32 10.97 20.41 -23.60
CA ASN A 32 11.49 21.01 -24.84
C ASN A 32 10.30 21.51 -25.69
N MET A 33 10.01 22.79 -25.56
CA MET A 33 9.01 23.45 -26.40
C MET A 33 9.64 23.86 -27.74
N ARG A 34 9.23 23.24 -28.82
CA ARG A 34 9.33 23.86 -30.14
C ARG A 34 8.18 24.85 -30.26
N SER A 35 8.51 26.12 -30.28
CA SER A 35 7.58 27.22 -30.55
C SER A 35 7.12 27.18 -32.00
N ASN A 36 5.94 26.68 -32.24
CA ASN A 36 5.23 27.01 -33.48
C ASN A 36 4.10 27.99 -33.12
N LEU A 37 4.32 29.26 -33.40
CA LEU A 37 3.29 30.26 -33.42
C LEU A 37 2.35 29.94 -34.61
N LEU A 38 1.21 29.36 -34.31
CA LEU A 38 0.13 29.28 -35.28
C LEU A 38 -0.77 30.53 -35.15
N SER A 39 -0.92 31.26 -36.24
CA SER A 39 -1.83 32.40 -36.38
C SER A 39 -3.27 32.05 -36.04
N GLU A 40 -4.02 33.00 -35.48
CA GLU A 40 -5.46 32.94 -35.21
C GLU A 40 -6.31 32.81 -36.49
N SER A 41 -6.23 31.70 -37.19
CA SER A 41 -7.26 31.32 -38.17
C SER A 41 -7.96 30.08 -37.62
N GLU A 42 -9.28 30.10 -37.55
CA GLU A 42 -10.12 28.94 -37.29
C GLU A 42 -9.77 27.84 -38.29
N ALA A 43 -8.87 26.96 -37.93
CA ALA A 43 -8.64 25.75 -38.67
C ALA A 43 -9.90 24.89 -38.62
N PRO A 44 -10.39 24.33 -39.73
CA PRO A 44 -11.53 23.42 -39.74
C PRO A 44 -11.20 22.26 -38.81
N ILE A 45 -12.22 21.82 -38.05
CA ILE A 45 -12.14 20.66 -37.15
C ILE A 45 -11.65 19.49 -37.99
N GLY A 46 -10.35 19.23 -37.95
CA GLY A 46 -9.75 18.07 -38.59
C GLY A 46 -10.46 16.83 -38.06
N SER A 47 -10.79 15.89 -38.92
CA SER A 47 -11.41 14.62 -38.59
C SER A 47 -10.69 14.04 -37.39
N ALA A 48 -11.42 13.87 -36.26
CA ALA A 48 -10.85 13.35 -35.00
C ALA A 48 -10.08 12.08 -35.33
N LYS A 49 -8.75 12.06 -35.05
CA LYS A 49 -7.94 10.86 -35.23
C LYS A 49 -8.62 9.77 -34.43
N ARG A 50 -8.98 8.66 -35.10
CA ARG A 50 -9.54 7.51 -34.38
C ARG A 50 -8.53 7.06 -33.33
N GLU A 51 -8.98 6.93 -32.09
CA GLU A 51 -8.14 6.51 -30.97
C GLU A 51 -7.85 5.00 -30.99
N TYR A 52 -8.18 4.33 -32.08
CA TYR A 52 -7.90 2.93 -32.32
C TYR A 52 -7.58 2.67 -33.78
N ARG A 53 -6.90 1.55 -34.02
CA ARG A 53 -6.59 1.03 -35.36
C ARG A 53 -7.06 -0.40 -35.49
N HIS A 54 -7.39 -0.84 -36.70
CA HIS A 54 -7.57 -2.27 -36.99
C HIS A 54 -6.21 -3.00 -36.79
N SER A 55 -6.25 -4.18 -36.24
CA SER A 55 -5.07 -4.99 -35.99
C SER A 55 -5.37 -6.47 -36.21
N ASN A 56 -4.31 -7.27 -36.33
CA ASN A 56 -4.41 -8.75 -36.37
C ASN A 56 -4.44 -9.37 -34.94
N SER A 57 -4.70 -8.56 -33.92
CA SER A 57 -4.90 -9.03 -32.54
C SER A 57 -6.18 -9.82 -32.38
N ASN A 58 -6.32 -10.57 -31.30
CA ASN A 58 -7.57 -11.29 -30.98
C ASN A 58 -8.76 -10.33 -30.77
N TRP A 59 -8.48 -9.04 -30.50
CA TRP A 59 -9.49 -7.98 -30.46
C TRP A 59 -9.97 -7.50 -31.84
N GLY A 60 -9.19 -7.74 -32.92
CA GLY A 60 -9.40 -7.12 -34.23
C GLY A 60 -9.14 -5.62 -34.29
N VAL A 61 -8.96 -5.00 -33.14
CA VAL A 61 -8.66 -3.57 -32.96
C VAL A 61 -7.59 -3.38 -31.89
N GLU A 62 -6.89 -2.25 -31.96
CA GLU A 62 -5.90 -1.85 -30.98
C GLU A 62 -6.14 -0.42 -30.57
N TYR A 63 -6.29 -0.17 -29.24
CA TYR A 63 -6.30 1.19 -28.71
C TYR A 63 -4.94 1.83 -28.93
N SER A 64 -4.93 3.03 -29.52
CA SER A 64 -3.72 3.77 -29.89
C SER A 64 -3.68 5.19 -29.32
N GLY A 65 -4.64 5.52 -28.46
CA GLY A 65 -4.68 6.79 -27.72
C GLY A 65 -3.72 6.81 -26.53
N GLU A 66 -3.69 7.94 -25.82
CA GLU A 66 -2.93 8.08 -24.58
C GLU A 66 -3.62 7.34 -23.42
N GLN A 67 -2.84 6.81 -22.49
CA GLN A 67 -3.32 6.16 -21.25
C GLN A 67 -4.23 7.12 -20.47
N TRP A 68 -5.26 6.59 -19.79
CA TRP A 68 -6.18 7.43 -19.02
C TRP A 68 -5.45 8.29 -17.98
N VAL A 69 -4.58 7.67 -17.18
CA VAL A 69 -3.72 8.36 -16.19
C VAL A 69 -2.29 7.93 -16.39
N ARG A 70 -1.37 8.84 -16.59
CA ARG A 70 0.05 8.58 -16.78
C ARG A 70 0.89 9.42 -15.82
N ASN A 71 1.70 8.76 -14.99
CA ASN A 71 2.67 9.44 -14.13
C ASN A 71 3.89 9.89 -14.97
N MET A 72 4.02 11.20 -15.18
CA MET A 72 5.09 11.82 -15.97
C MET A 72 6.38 12.00 -15.17
N SER A 73 6.33 11.85 -13.85
CA SER A 73 7.50 11.99 -12.97
C SER A 73 8.29 10.69 -12.83
N LYS A 74 7.72 9.54 -13.20
CA LYS A 74 8.47 8.27 -13.20
C LYS A 74 9.51 8.28 -14.33
N PRO A 75 10.82 8.11 -14.00
CA PRO A 75 11.88 8.18 -15.01
C PRO A 75 12.09 6.87 -15.78
N ILE A 76 11.27 5.85 -15.55
CA ILE A 76 11.31 4.55 -16.23
C ILE A 76 10.19 4.43 -17.26
N ARG A 77 10.46 3.64 -18.31
CA ARG A 77 9.45 3.30 -19.33
C ARG A 77 9.26 1.79 -19.37
N ILE A 78 8.04 1.37 -19.13
CA ILE A 78 7.61 -0.03 -19.25
C ILE A 78 7.20 -0.27 -20.71
N THR A 79 7.75 -1.30 -21.35
CA THR A 79 7.54 -1.56 -22.79
C THR A 79 7.01 -2.96 -23.09
N GLU A 80 7.21 -3.91 -22.18
CA GLU A 80 6.80 -5.31 -22.31
C GLU A 80 6.00 -5.77 -21.07
N GLY A 81 5.37 -4.80 -20.37
CA GLY A 81 4.42 -4.99 -19.28
C GLY A 81 2.99 -4.69 -19.71
N LEU A 82 2.28 -3.95 -18.86
CA LEU A 82 0.89 -3.55 -19.05
C LEU A 82 0.72 -2.05 -19.33
N ALA A 83 1.76 -1.39 -19.87
CA ALA A 83 1.69 0.04 -20.21
C ALA A 83 0.56 0.30 -21.22
N ASN A 84 -0.23 1.34 -20.95
CA ASN A 84 -1.42 1.73 -21.73
C ASN A 84 -2.55 0.67 -21.72
N ARG A 85 -2.56 -0.26 -20.73
CA ARG A 85 -3.66 -1.20 -20.51
C ARG A 85 -4.57 -0.73 -19.39
N HIS A 86 -5.87 -0.93 -19.55
CA HIS A 86 -6.90 -0.52 -18.61
C HIS A 86 -7.65 -1.77 -18.14
N LEU A 87 -7.64 -2.01 -16.84
CA LEU A 87 -8.14 -3.25 -16.25
C LEU A 87 -9.18 -2.94 -15.17
N SER A 88 -10.17 -3.80 -15.04
CA SER A 88 -11.12 -3.78 -13.93
C SER A 88 -10.87 -4.96 -13.01
N VAL A 89 -10.52 -4.70 -11.74
CA VAL A 89 -10.28 -5.73 -10.73
C VAL A 89 -11.05 -5.40 -9.47
N THR A 90 -11.97 -6.26 -9.06
CA THR A 90 -12.86 -6.01 -7.94
C THR A 90 -12.62 -7.02 -6.83
N PRO A 91 -12.32 -6.59 -5.59
CA PRO A 91 -12.36 -7.48 -4.41
C PRO A 91 -13.81 -7.72 -4.02
N SER A 92 -14.27 -8.93 -4.14
CA SER A 92 -15.58 -9.49 -3.81
C SER A 92 -16.69 -8.51 -3.29
N HIS A 93 -17.30 -8.89 -2.19
CA HIS A 93 -18.43 -8.21 -1.54
C HIS A 93 -17.97 -7.07 -0.63
N GLY A 94 -18.95 -6.31 -0.13
CA GLY A 94 -18.78 -5.33 0.93
C GLY A 94 -20.05 -5.22 1.76
N ARG A 95 -20.03 -4.38 2.79
CA ARG A 95 -21.18 -4.15 3.65
C ARG A 95 -22.33 -3.55 2.86
N TYR A 96 -23.53 -4.06 3.07
CA TYR A 96 -24.74 -3.60 2.41
C TYR A 96 -25.91 -3.42 3.39
N TYR A 97 -26.91 -2.65 2.98
CA TYR A 97 -28.13 -2.48 3.73
C TYR A 97 -29.13 -3.60 3.39
N ASP A 98 -29.46 -4.42 4.39
CA ASP A 98 -30.49 -5.45 4.31
C ASP A 98 -31.83 -4.84 4.68
N ARG A 99 -32.63 -4.53 3.66
CA ARG A 99 -33.97 -3.93 3.85
C ARG A 99 -34.93 -4.83 4.64
N GLY A 100 -34.83 -6.14 4.45
CA GLY A 100 -35.70 -7.11 5.17
C GLY A 100 -35.40 -7.15 6.66
N LYS A 101 -34.21 -6.74 7.10
CA LYS A 101 -33.77 -6.69 8.50
C LYS A 101 -33.55 -5.27 9.02
N ASP A 102 -33.79 -4.27 8.18
CA ASP A 102 -33.60 -2.85 8.46
C ASP A 102 -32.25 -2.52 9.10
N ARG A 103 -31.16 -3.09 8.54
CA ARG A 103 -29.82 -2.89 9.07
C ARG A 103 -28.73 -3.10 8.03
N TRP A 104 -27.57 -2.47 8.27
CA TRP A 104 -26.33 -2.73 7.57
C TRP A 104 -25.68 -4.03 8.06
N LYS A 105 -25.19 -4.88 7.14
CA LYS A 105 -24.53 -6.14 7.46
C LYS A 105 -23.53 -6.54 6.38
N TRP A 106 -22.64 -7.47 6.70
CA TRP A 106 -21.81 -8.15 5.70
C TRP A 106 -22.66 -9.07 4.83
N GLN A 107 -22.19 -9.31 3.62
CA GLN A 107 -22.83 -10.29 2.71
C GLN A 107 -22.56 -11.72 3.16
N ARG A 108 -21.41 -11.94 3.80
CA ARG A 108 -20.99 -13.26 4.27
C ARG A 108 -20.80 -13.29 5.79
N PRO A 109 -20.94 -14.49 6.42
CA PRO A 109 -20.73 -14.64 7.86
C PRO A 109 -19.26 -14.43 8.25
N GLU A 110 -19.04 -14.05 9.50
CA GLU A 110 -17.74 -13.88 10.12
C GLU A 110 -17.21 -15.24 10.60
N LEU A 111 -16.03 -15.64 10.12
CA LEU A 111 -15.36 -16.89 10.48
C LEU A 111 -13.85 -16.73 10.32
N PHE A 112 -13.04 -17.40 11.17
CA PHE A 112 -11.59 -17.34 11.15
C PHE A 112 -11.03 -15.91 11.19
N CYS A 113 -11.58 -15.10 12.13
CA CYS A 113 -11.25 -13.69 12.38
C CYS A 113 -11.59 -12.73 11.23
N THR A 114 -12.26 -13.17 10.18
CA THR A 114 -12.55 -12.38 8.98
C THR A 114 -13.95 -12.69 8.42
N THR A 115 -14.28 -12.08 7.30
CA THR A 115 -15.35 -12.45 6.38
C THR A 115 -14.83 -12.31 4.96
N GLU A 116 -15.43 -12.97 3.97
CA GLU A 116 -15.05 -12.81 2.56
C GLU A 116 -15.01 -11.34 2.14
N ASP A 117 -15.97 -10.53 2.60
CA ASP A 117 -16.10 -9.10 2.33
C ASP A 117 -14.85 -8.27 2.68
N LEU A 118 -14.08 -8.75 3.65
CA LEU A 118 -12.83 -8.12 4.12
C LEU A 118 -11.59 -8.85 3.60
N PHE A 119 -11.64 -10.18 3.55
CA PHE A 119 -10.49 -11.02 3.23
C PHE A 119 -9.92 -10.73 1.85
N THR A 120 -10.76 -10.69 0.81
CA THR A 120 -10.32 -10.53 -0.57
C THR A 120 -9.62 -9.18 -0.83
N GLN A 121 -10.00 -8.12 -0.10
CA GLN A 121 -9.31 -6.84 -0.16
C GLN A 121 -7.84 -6.93 0.26
N THR A 122 -7.52 -7.81 1.22
CA THR A 122 -6.14 -7.99 1.71
C THR A 122 -5.22 -8.63 0.65
N ILE A 123 -5.77 -9.24 -0.39
CA ILE A 123 -5.04 -9.75 -1.56
C ILE A 123 -5.02 -8.70 -2.67
N VAL A 124 -6.21 -8.17 -3.02
CA VAL A 124 -6.39 -7.30 -4.18
C VAL A 124 -5.76 -5.93 -3.97
N ILE A 125 -6.09 -5.26 -2.87
CA ILE A 125 -5.64 -3.89 -2.61
C ILE A 125 -4.16 -3.86 -2.16
N SER A 126 -3.74 -4.82 -1.33
CA SER A 126 -2.39 -4.83 -0.77
C SER A 126 -1.33 -5.31 -1.77
N TYR A 127 -1.69 -6.20 -2.71
CA TYR A 127 -0.72 -6.85 -3.58
C TYR A 127 -1.06 -6.81 -5.06
N LEU A 128 -2.27 -7.24 -5.49
CA LEU A 128 -2.58 -7.44 -6.90
C LEU A 128 -2.61 -6.13 -7.68
N ILE A 129 -3.36 -5.14 -7.22
CA ILE A 129 -3.46 -3.83 -7.88
C ILE A 129 -2.08 -3.15 -7.96
N PRO A 130 -1.27 -3.08 -6.87
CA PRO A 130 0.08 -2.57 -6.95
C PRO A 130 0.98 -3.30 -7.98
N MET A 131 0.88 -4.62 -8.10
CA MET A 131 1.63 -5.37 -9.11
C MET A 131 1.22 -4.99 -10.53
N LEU A 132 -0.07 -4.85 -10.80
CA LEU A 132 -0.59 -4.47 -12.11
C LEU A 132 -0.18 -3.04 -12.48
N GLU A 133 -0.27 -2.10 -11.53
CA GLU A 133 0.13 -0.70 -11.72
C GLU A 133 1.65 -0.55 -11.84
N ASN A 134 2.42 -1.34 -11.11
CA ASN A 134 3.87 -1.42 -11.27
C ASN A 134 4.30 -2.00 -12.63
N ALA A 135 3.46 -2.79 -13.26
CA ALA A 135 3.63 -3.25 -14.63
C ALA A 135 3.11 -2.25 -15.68
N GLY A 136 2.55 -1.10 -15.25
CA GLY A 136 2.14 0.01 -16.12
C GLY A 136 0.65 0.11 -16.41
N ALA A 137 -0.20 -0.77 -15.86
CA ALA A 137 -1.64 -0.71 -16.05
C ALA A 137 -2.28 0.50 -15.34
N THR A 138 -3.41 0.96 -15.87
CA THR A 138 -4.40 1.72 -15.12
C THR A 138 -5.46 0.75 -14.61
N VAL A 139 -5.61 0.65 -13.29
CA VAL A 139 -6.51 -0.32 -12.67
C VAL A 139 -7.69 0.38 -12.02
N PHE A 140 -8.89 0.02 -12.47
CA PHE A 140 -10.15 0.41 -11.87
C PHE A 140 -10.63 -0.68 -10.91
N THR A 141 -11.25 -0.27 -9.80
CA THR A 141 -11.98 -1.16 -8.89
C THR A 141 -13.34 -0.55 -8.56
N SER A 142 -14.38 -1.37 -8.52
CA SER A 142 -15.75 -0.91 -8.25
C SER A 142 -16.01 -0.55 -6.79
N ARG A 143 -15.17 -1.03 -5.86
CA ARG A 143 -15.17 -0.60 -4.46
C ARG A 143 -14.09 0.47 -4.25
N GLU A 144 -14.28 1.33 -3.23
CA GLU A 144 -13.23 2.28 -2.84
C GLU A 144 -11.94 1.53 -2.47
N ARG A 145 -10.81 1.98 -3.01
CA ARG A 145 -9.49 1.34 -2.79
C ARG A 145 -8.68 1.94 -1.64
N ASP A 146 -9.01 3.17 -1.23
CA ASP A 146 -8.28 3.86 -0.18
C ASP A 146 -8.84 3.52 1.20
N TRP A 147 -7.98 3.03 2.08
CA TRP A 147 -8.33 2.71 3.45
C TRP A 147 -8.36 3.93 4.38
N GLN A 148 -7.99 5.11 3.88
CA GLN A 148 -8.05 6.35 4.64
C GLN A 148 -9.51 6.72 4.98
N ARG A 149 -9.85 6.74 6.28
CA ARG A 149 -11.20 7.12 6.71
C ARG A 149 -11.47 8.61 6.69
N ASN A 150 -10.43 9.44 6.68
CA ASN A 150 -10.59 10.87 6.46
C ASN A 150 -10.75 11.16 4.97
N GLU A 151 -11.55 12.16 4.65
CA GLU A 151 -11.78 12.66 3.29
C GLU A 151 -11.80 14.18 3.31
N VAL A 152 -11.17 14.78 2.32
CA VAL A 152 -11.29 16.22 2.04
C VAL A 152 -11.60 16.37 0.56
N VAL A 153 -12.75 16.98 0.25
CA VAL A 153 -13.09 17.35 -1.12
C VAL A 153 -13.02 18.86 -1.25
N ILE A 154 -12.35 19.32 -2.31
CA ILE A 154 -12.31 20.74 -2.69
C ILE A 154 -12.95 20.85 -4.05
N ASP A 155 -13.94 21.69 -4.17
CA ASP A 155 -14.82 21.87 -5.30
C ASP A 155 -14.81 23.34 -5.74
N ASN A 156 -14.94 23.59 -7.05
CA ASN A 156 -14.97 24.94 -7.60
C ASN A 156 -16.25 25.73 -7.21
N ASP A 157 -17.33 25.03 -6.85
CA ASP A 157 -18.60 25.65 -6.47
C ASP A 157 -18.67 26.03 -4.99
N ASP A 158 -17.75 25.54 -4.14
CA ASP A 158 -17.72 25.84 -2.71
C ASP A 158 -16.94 27.14 -2.41
N ARG A 159 -17.62 28.27 -2.57
CA ARG A 159 -17.05 29.61 -2.33
C ARG A 159 -16.67 29.87 -0.85
N THR A 160 -17.14 29.04 0.08
CA THR A 160 -16.85 29.17 1.51
C THR A 160 -15.46 28.67 1.87
N LYS A 161 -14.85 27.84 1.02
CA LYS A 161 -13.52 27.24 1.21
C LYS A 161 -12.36 28.08 0.67
N GLN A 162 -12.53 29.39 0.47
CA GLN A 162 -11.39 30.28 0.21
C GLN A 162 -10.47 30.39 1.44
N PRO A 163 -9.14 30.26 1.35
CA PRO A 163 -8.31 30.18 0.14
C PRO A 163 -7.96 28.75 -0.32
N GLN A 164 -8.79 27.74 -0.06
CA GLN A 164 -8.49 26.36 -0.45
C GLN A 164 -8.60 26.12 -1.96
N TYR A 165 -9.50 26.85 -2.62
CA TYR A 165 -9.65 26.87 -4.08
C TYR A 165 -9.25 28.25 -4.62
N THR A 166 -8.35 28.30 -5.61
CA THR A 166 -7.94 29.55 -6.26
C THR A 166 -7.68 29.34 -7.75
N GLU A 167 -8.12 30.31 -8.56
CA GLU A 167 -7.79 30.41 -10.00
C GLU A 167 -6.76 31.52 -10.19
N THR A 168 -5.73 31.22 -10.97
CA THR A 168 -4.76 32.21 -11.47
C THR A 168 -4.83 32.22 -12.97
N ASN A 169 -5.31 33.33 -13.56
CA ASN A 169 -5.49 33.46 -14.97
C ASN A 169 -4.23 33.98 -15.67
N GLY A 170 -3.82 33.27 -16.71
CA GLY A 170 -2.84 33.69 -17.67
C GLY A 170 -3.50 34.31 -18.93
N HIS A 171 -3.01 33.93 -20.11
CA HIS A 171 -3.57 34.47 -21.39
C HIS A 171 -4.96 33.90 -21.70
N ARG A 172 -5.25 32.67 -21.33
CA ARG A 172 -6.54 31.98 -21.50
C ARG A 172 -7.17 31.75 -20.12
N THR A 173 -8.26 32.44 -19.84
CA THR A 173 -8.92 32.42 -18.53
C THR A 173 -9.79 31.20 -18.32
N TRP A 174 -9.92 30.78 -17.06
CA TRP A 174 -10.93 29.79 -16.67
C TRP A 174 -12.33 30.40 -16.71
N HIS A 175 -13.30 29.63 -17.17
CA HIS A 175 -14.72 30.01 -17.18
C HIS A 175 -15.61 28.76 -16.99
N ASP A 176 -16.89 28.96 -16.82
CA ASP A 176 -17.87 27.88 -16.72
C ASP A 176 -17.93 27.10 -18.04
N ALA A 177 -17.88 25.78 -17.98
CA ALA A 177 -17.94 24.88 -19.12
C ALA A 177 -19.37 24.72 -19.69
N GLY A 178 -20.41 25.19 -19.00
CA GLY A 178 -21.80 25.03 -19.35
C GLY A 178 -22.32 23.60 -19.22
N THR A 179 -21.68 22.77 -18.39
CA THR A 179 -22.08 21.39 -18.11
C THR A 179 -22.10 21.13 -16.60
N THR A 180 -22.86 20.12 -16.18
CA THR A 180 -22.90 19.71 -14.78
C THR A 180 -21.60 19.11 -14.32
N GLY A 181 -21.27 19.29 -13.05
CA GLY A 181 -20.11 18.76 -12.35
C GLY A 181 -20.46 18.31 -10.94
N PHE A 182 -19.45 17.99 -10.17
CA PHE A 182 -19.56 17.64 -8.77
C PHE A 182 -19.86 18.88 -7.91
N ALA A 183 -20.70 18.71 -6.89
CA ALA A 183 -20.79 19.66 -5.78
C ALA A 183 -21.04 18.93 -4.47
N SER A 184 -20.24 19.24 -3.44
CA SER A 184 -20.40 18.71 -2.08
C SER A 184 -21.43 19.53 -1.29
N ARG A 185 -22.68 19.51 -1.71
CA ARG A 185 -23.76 20.31 -1.08
C ARG A 185 -24.30 19.67 0.21
N ARG A 186 -24.06 18.37 0.39
CA ARG A 186 -24.56 17.56 1.51
C ARG A 186 -23.44 16.75 2.11
N ARG A 187 -23.62 16.44 3.37
CA ARG A 187 -22.74 15.51 4.08
C ARG A 187 -23.07 14.06 3.75
N GLU A 188 -24.35 13.77 3.53
CA GLU A 188 -24.87 12.44 3.25
C GLU A 188 -25.90 12.51 2.13
N TYR A 189 -26.01 11.47 1.33
CA TYR A 189 -26.86 11.38 0.16
C TYR A 189 -27.86 10.25 0.31
N THR A 190 -29.10 10.48 -0.10
CA THR A 190 -30.12 9.43 -0.18
C THR A 190 -29.99 8.63 -1.48
N ASN A 191 -30.67 7.48 -1.54
CA ASN A 191 -30.61 6.62 -2.72
C ASN A 191 -31.05 7.37 -3.99
N GLY A 192 -30.23 7.33 -5.03
CA GLY A 192 -30.52 7.96 -6.33
C GLY A 192 -30.00 9.39 -6.48
N GLU A 193 -29.57 10.06 -5.42
CA GLU A 193 -28.93 11.38 -5.53
C GLU A 193 -27.52 11.24 -6.10
N ASN A 194 -27.18 12.14 -7.03
CA ASN A 194 -25.90 12.11 -7.73
C ASN A 194 -25.16 13.44 -7.55
N PRO A 195 -24.05 13.48 -6.78
CA PRO A 195 -23.31 14.71 -6.52
C PRO A 195 -22.68 15.32 -7.79
N PHE A 196 -22.46 14.55 -8.85
CA PHE A 196 -21.91 15.04 -10.14
C PHE A 196 -22.93 15.76 -11.04
N LEU A 197 -24.17 15.86 -10.60
CA LEU A 197 -25.22 16.61 -11.29
C LEU A 197 -25.59 17.92 -10.57
N GLU A 198 -24.94 18.23 -9.46
CA GLU A 198 -25.30 19.35 -8.58
C GLU A 198 -24.41 20.58 -8.72
N GLY A 199 -23.23 20.44 -9.33
CA GLY A 199 -22.22 21.48 -9.50
C GLY A 199 -21.98 21.89 -10.95
N THR A 200 -20.90 22.66 -11.14
CA THR A 200 -20.42 23.18 -12.41
C THR A 200 -19.00 22.72 -12.67
N VAL A 201 -18.53 22.83 -13.92
CA VAL A 201 -17.17 22.47 -14.33
C VAL A 201 -16.46 23.70 -14.87
N ARG A 202 -15.18 23.88 -14.53
CA ARG A 202 -14.35 24.94 -15.10
C ARG A 202 -13.66 24.46 -16.37
N VAL A 203 -13.48 25.36 -17.34
CA VAL A 203 -12.81 25.07 -18.61
C VAL A 203 -11.88 26.22 -19.01
N ALA A 204 -10.73 25.89 -19.59
CA ALA A 204 -9.83 26.84 -20.24
C ALA A 204 -9.26 26.23 -21.52
N ARG A 205 -9.07 27.07 -22.55
CA ARG A 205 -8.31 26.67 -23.74
C ARG A 205 -6.85 26.42 -23.37
N THR A 206 -6.22 25.50 -24.09
CA THR A 206 -4.81 25.20 -23.93
C THR A 206 -3.93 26.42 -24.19
N SER A 207 -2.79 26.47 -23.52
CA SER A 207 -1.80 27.55 -23.61
C SER A 207 -0.39 27.00 -23.41
N ASN A 208 0.63 27.76 -23.80
CA ASN A 208 2.00 27.42 -23.46
C ASN A 208 2.33 27.73 -21.99
N ARG A 209 3.45 27.19 -21.50
CA ARG A 209 3.87 27.31 -20.10
C ARG A 209 4.04 28.77 -19.63
N LYS A 210 4.50 29.67 -20.51
CA LYS A 210 4.74 31.07 -20.16
C LYS A 210 3.43 31.84 -19.85
N ASN A 211 2.36 31.48 -20.52
CA ASN A 211 1.05 32.16 -20.44
C ASN A 211 -0.03 31.29 -19.79
N GLN A 212 0.36 30.32 -18.98
CA GLN A 212 -0.53 29.34 -18.38
C GLN A 212 -1.54 29.94 -17.41
N SER A 213 -2.70 29.31 -17.35
CA SER A 213 -3.69 29.50 -16.29
C SER A 213 -3.70 28.28 -15.37
N LEU A 214 -3.92 28.50 -14.09
CA LEU A 214 -3.82 27.48 -13.05
C LEU A 214 -5.08 27.45 -12.19
N ILE A 215 -5.46 26.26 -11.74
CA ILE A 215 -6.34 26.08 -10.58
C ILE A 215 -5.54 25.37 -9.50
N THR A 216 -5.59 25.88 -8.29
CA THR A 216 -4.94 25.28 -7.11
C THR A 216 -5.98 24.80 -6.12
N TYR A 217 -5.91 23.53 -5.76
CA TYR A 217 -6.72 22.86 -4.75
C TYR A 217 -5.84 22.53 -3.55
N LYS A 218 -6.08 23.20 -2.41
CA LYS A 218 -5.26 23.12 -1.20
C LYS A 218 -6.08 22.54 -0.05
N PRO A 219 -5.91 21.25 0.28
CA PRO A 219 -6.70 20.61 1.33
C PRO A 219 -6.31 21.09 2.72
N ASN A 220 -7.28 21.14 3.63
CA ASN A 220 -7.04 21.18 5.06
C ASN A 220 -7.08 19.74 5.60
N ILE A 221 -5.93 19.10 5.64
CA ILE A 221 -5.79 17.68 6.02
C ILE A 221 -6.05 17.53 7.53
N PRO A 222 -7.03 16.71 7.95
CA PRO A 222 -7.42 16.60 9.37
C PRO A 222 -6.40 15.86 10.23
N LYS A 223 -5.68 14.91 9.69
CA LYS A 223 -4.63 14.13 10.35
C LYS A 223 -3.53 13.81 9.34
N GLU A 224 -2.28 13.97 9.75
CA GLU A 224 -1.15 13.53 8.92
C GLU A 224 -1.29 12.05 8.55
N GLY A 225 -1.01 11.70 7.28
CA GLY A 225 -1.13 10.34 6.80
C GLY A 225 -1.04 10.21 5.29
N ARG A 226 -1.33 9.02 4.80
CA ARG A 226 -1.40 8.73 3.38
C ARG A 226 -2.85 8.84 2.90
N TYR A 227 -3.05 9.54 1.79
CA TYR A 227 -4.35 9.78 1.18
C TYR A 227 -4.27 9.51 -0.32
N ALA A 228 -5.22 8.77 -0.85
CA ALA A 228 -5.42 8.69 -2.29
C ALA A 228 -5.89 10.06 -2.81
N VAL A 229 -5.41 10.44 -3.99
CA VAL A 229 -5.83 11.65 -4.68
C VAL A 229 -6.66 11.24 -5.90
N TYR A 230 -7.88 11.76 -5.95
CA TYR A 230 -8.81 11.60 -7.05
C TYR A 230 -9.13 12.96 -7.66
N VAL A 231 -9.28 12.97 -8.98
CA VAL A 231 -9.65 14.19 -9.72
C VAL A 231 -10.97 13.97 -10.44
N SER A 232 -11.72 15.04 -10.63
CA SER A 232 -12.93 15.11 -11.46
C SER A 232 -12.80 16.17 -12.54
N TYR A 233 -13.40 15.91 -13.70
CA TYR A 233 -13.43 16.79 -14.86
C TYR A 233 -14.58 16.41 -15.79
N ALA A 234 -14.89 17.23 -16.79
CA ALA A 234 -15.83 16.90 -17.86
C ALA A 234 -15.09 16.47 -19.13
N THR A 235 -15.60 15.47 -19.83
CA THR A 235 -15.18 15.12 -21.19
C THR A 235 -15.98 15.95 -22.20
N LEU A 236 -15.31 16.88 -22.89
CA LEU A 236 -15.88 17.71 -23.94
C LEU A 236 -15.38 17.27 -25.33
N PRO A 237 -16.08 17.62 -26.43
CA PRO A 237 -15.65 17.21 -27.79
C PRO A 237 -14.22 17.61 -28.17
N ASN A 238 -13.71 18.70 -27.58
CA ASN A 238 -12.38 19.24 -27.80
C ASN A 238 -11.43 19.09 -26.60
N SER A 239 -11.74 18.20 -25.66
CA SER A 239 -10.83 17.85 -24.56
C SER A 239 -9.52 17.28 -25.08
N ILE A 240 -8.42 17.59 -24.39
CA ILE A 240 -7.09 17.04 -24.69
C ILE A 240 -6.85 15.71 -23.94
N ASP A 241 -5.83 15.00 -24.36
CA ASP A 241 -5.45 13.70 -23.79
C ASP A 241 -4.16 13.76 -22.93
N ASP A 242 -3.72 14.98 -22.58
CA ASP A 242 -2.51 15.24 -21.80
C ASP A 242 -2.69 16.38 -20.78
N ALA A 243 -3.90 16.51 -20.19
CA ALA A 243 -4.15 17.52 -19.17
C ALA A 243 -3.22 17.34 -17.96
N GLU A 244 -2.47 18.39 -17.63
CA GLU A 244 -1.43 18.33 -16.60
C GLU A 244 -2.01 18.57 -15.21
N TYR A 245 -1.80 17.60 -14.32
CA TYR A 245 -2.08 17.66 -12.89
C TYR A 245 -0.78 17.51 -12.10
N ILE A 246 -0.54 18.41 -11.16
CA ILE A 246 0.66 18.41 -10.31
C ILE A 246 0.22 18.20 -8.86
N VAL A 247 0.57 17.05 -8.28
CA VAL A 247 0.32 16.75 -6.87
C VAL A 247 1.54 17.14 -6.05
N TYR A 248 1.36 18.08 -5.12
CA TYR A 248 2.36 18.43 -4.11
C TYR A 248 2.03 17.71 -2.81
N HIS A 249 3.00 16.95 -2.28
CA HIS A 249 2.84 16.07 -1.14
C HIS A 249 4.07 16.14 -0.22
N LYS A 250 3.89 16.66 0.99
CA LYS A 250 4.99 16.91 1.95
C LYS A 250 6.22 17.58 1.32
N GLY A 251 5.99 18.56 0.43
CA GLY A 251 7.04 19.30 -0.25
C GLY A 251 7.70 18.61 -1.47
N ARG A 252 7.27 17.39 -1.82
CA ARG A 252 7.60 16.75 -3.09
C ARG A 252 6.52 17.04 -4.14
N LYS A 253 6.82 16.83 -5.40
CA LYS A 253 5.83 16.94 -6.48
C LYS A 253 5.86 15.72 -7.38
N THR A 254 4.67 15.32 -7.81
CA THR A 254 4.48 14.31 -8.85
C THR A 254 3.55 14.86 -9.92
N VAL A 255 3.94 14.73 -11.18
CA VAL A 255 3.21 15.25 -12.34
C VAL A 255 2.48 14.12 -13.04
N PHE A 256 1.23 14.34 -13.37
CA PHE A 256 0.40 13.41 -14.13
C PHE A 256 -0.13 14.08 -15.39
N HIS A 257 -0.24 13.29 -16.46
CA HIS A 257 -1.10 13.60 -17.59
C HIS A 257 -2.37 12.75 -17.49
N VAL A 258 -3.51 13.38 -17.62
CA VAL A 258 -4.84 12.76 -17.62
C VAL A 258 -5.47 12.95 -18.99
N ASN A 259 -5.88 11.85 -19.61
CA ASN A 259 -6.60 11.86 -20.86
C ASN A 259 -8.07 12.23 -20.59
N GLN A 260 -8.42 13.49 -20.83
CA GLN A 260 -9.77 14.01 -20.59
C GLN A 260 -10.78 13.72 -21.73
N LYS A 261 -10.37 13.00 -22.77
CA LYS A 261 -11.27 12.51 -23.82
C LYS A 261 -12.13 11.32 -23.36
N MET A 262 -11.85 10.79 -22.18
CA MET A 262 -12.56 9.70 -21.51
C MET A 262 -12.67 9.93 -20.00
N GLY A 263 -13.56 9.24 -19.33
CA GLY A 263 -13.62 9.18 -17.86
C GLY A 263 -14.11 10.46 -17.17
N GLY A 264 -14.74 11.40 -17.89
CA GLY A 264 -15.32 12.60 -17.29
C GLY A 264 -16.57 12.30 -16.47
N GLY A 265 -16.83 13.08 -15.40
CA GLY A 265 -18.01 12.95 -14.53
C GLY A 265 -17.90 11.81 -13.51
N THR A 266 -16.69 11.45 -13.11
CA THR A 266 -16.41 10.45 -12.06
C THR A 266 -15.11 10.76 -11.34
N TRP A 267 -14.83 10.02 -10.26
CA TRP A 267 -13.54 10.08 -9.55
C TRP A 267 -12.47 9.29 -10.29
N VAL A 268 -11.39 9.95 -10.67
CA VAL A 268 -10.24 9.38 -11.37
C VAL A 268 -9.02 9.35 -10.44
N TYR A 269 -8.54 8.17 -10.10
CA TYR A 269 -7.40 7.97 -9.20
C TYR A 269 -6.07 8.36 -9.84
N LEU A 270 -5.29 9.19 -9.17
CA LEU A 270 -3.92 9.56 -9.58
C LEU A 270 -2.84 8.76 -8.84
N GLY A 271 -2.99 8.58 -7.53
CA GLY A 271 -1.99 7.95 -6.67
C GLY A 271 -2.30 8.17 -5.19
N THR A 272 -1.56 7.49 -4.30
CA THR A 272 -1.64 7.66 -2.85
C THR A 272 -0.36 8.28 -2.32
N PHE A 273 -0.46 9.43 -1.64
CA PHE A 273 0.65 10.27 -1.23
C PHE A 273 0.59 10.61 0.27
N GLY A 274 1.75 10.95 0.85
CA GLY A 274 1.83 11.48 2.19
C GLY A 274 1.43 12.95 2.27
N PHE A 275 0.55 13.31 3.21
CA PHE A 275 0.16 14.70 3.48
C PHE A 275 0.36 15.04 4.94
N GLU A 276 0.85 16.26 5.19
CA GLU A 276 0.94 16.85 6.53
C GLU A 276 -0.44 17.30 7.00
N GLN A 277 -0.66 17.32 8.32
CA GLN A 277 -1.88 17.89 8.90
C GLN A 277 -1.98 19.39 8.62
N GLY A 278 -3.18 19.87 8.40
CA GLY A 278 -3.49 21.27 8.18
C GLY A 278 -3.46 21.70 6.71
N CYS A 279 -3.48 22.99 6.46
CA CYS A 279 -3.50 23.62 5.14
C CYS A 279 -2.13 24.21 4.82
N SER A 280 -1.46 23.71 3.80
CA SER A 280 -0.09 24.07 3.44
C SER A 280 0.11 24.16 1.92
N GLN A 281 1.03 25.04 1.47
CA GLN A 281 1.51 25.06 0.09
C GLN A 281 2.28 23.78 -0.31
N ARG A 282 2.73 23.01 0.68
CA ARG A 282 3.42 21.75 0.48
C ARG A 282 2.47 20.58 0.19
N ASN A 283 1.16 20.83 0.35
CA ASN A 283 0.08 19.86 0.15
C ASN A 283 -1.01 20.49 -0.72
N CYS A 284 -0.95 20.29 -2.03
CA CYS A 284 -2.01 20.76 -2.92
C CYS A 284 -1.99 19.99 -4.26
N VAL A 285 -3.07 20.14 -5.00
CA VAL A 285 -3.11 19.74 -6.41
C VAL A 285 -3.25 20.98 -7.26
N VAL A 286 -2.43 21.08 -8.31
CA VAL A 286 -2.51 22.16 -9.31
C VAL A 286 -2.89 21.58 -10.66
N VAL A 287 -3.90 22.15 -11.27
CA VAL A 287 -4.29 21.84 -12.65
C VAL A 287 -3.84 22.99 -13.55
N THR A 288 -3.20 22.67 -14.67
CA THR A 288 -2.74 23.67 -15.63
C THR A 288 -3.45 23.51 -16.97
N ASN A 289 -3.56 24.59 -17.73
CA ASN A 289 -4.02 24.53 -19.11
C ASN A 289 -2.87 24.38 -20.11
N VAL A 290 -1.71 23.92 -19.66
CA VAL A 290 -0.52 23.75 -20.52
C VAL A 290 -0.67 22.50 -21.37
N SER A 291 -0.57 22.67 -22.69
CA SER A 291 -0.43 21.58 -23.65
C SER A 291 0.08 22.15 -24.97
N ASP A 292 0.80 21.33 -25.73
CA ASP A 292 1.16 21.62 -27.13
C ASP A 292 0.00 21.25 -28.10
N LYS A 293 -1.06 20.62 -27.59
CA LYS A 293 -2.25 20.25 -28.37
C LYS A 293 -3.26 21.38 -28.30
N ASN A 294 -3.95 21.64 -29.43
CA ASN A 294 -5.04 22.60 -29.44
C ASN A 294 -6.33 21.97 -28.93
N GLY A 295 -6.91 22.53 -27.87
CA GLY A 295 -8.10 22.01 -27.25
C GLY A 295 -8.43 22.72 -25.93
N VAL A 296 -9.10 22.02 -25.05
CA VAL A 296 -9.47 22.51 -23.71
C VAL A 296 -9.06 21.56 -22.62
N VAL A 297 -8.76 22.13 -21.47
CA VAL A 297 -8.63 21.45 -20.18
C VAL A 297 -9.84 21.79 -19.33
N THR A 298 -10.45 20.79 -18.74
CA THR A 298 -11.53 20.96 -17.76
C THR A 298 -11.07 20.56 -16.36
N SER A 299 -11.65 21.16 -15.35
CA SER A 299 -11.40 20.84 -13.93
C SER A 299 -12.67 21.07 -13.13
N ASP A 300 -12.90 20.20 -12.16
CA ASP A 300 -14.12 20.20 -11.36
C ASP A 300 -13.72 20.12 -9.88
N ALA A 301 -13.65 18.93 -9.28
CA ALA A 301 -13.30 18.73 -7.89
C ALA A 301 -12.04 17.86 -7.71
N ILE A 302 -11.38 18.03 -6.57
CA ILE A 302 -10.28 17.15 -6.13
C ILE A 302 -10.65 16.54 -4.77
N ARG A 303 -10.54 15.21 -4.69
CA ARG A 303 -10.79 14.43 -3.47
C ARG A 303 -9.50 13.84 -2.93
N PHE A 304 -9.28 14.01 -1.64
CA PHE A 304 -8.16 13.45 -0.86
C PHE A 304 -8.72 12.45 0.16
N GLY A 305 -8.36 11.19 0.04
CA GLY A 305 -8.77 10.12 0.94
C GLY A 305 -10.04 9.37 0.51
N GLY A 306 -10.21 8.17 1.05
CA GLY A 306 -11.34 7.27 0.79
C GLY A 306 -12.62 7.73 1.48
N GLY A 307 -12.51 8.16 2.73
CA GLY A 307 -13.61 8.68 3.54
C GLY A 307 -14.51 7.61 4.16
N MET A 308 -15.48 8.08 4.89
CA MET A 308 -16.57 7.27 5.46
C MET A 308 -17.68 7.08 4.43
N GLY A 309 -18.42 5.99 4.55
CA GLY A 309 -19.65 5.80 3.78
C GLY A 309 -20.64 6.92 4.04
N ASN A 310 -21.17 7.50 2.96
CA ASN A 310 -22.05 8.67 3.01
C ASN A 310 -23.37 8.49 2.26
N ILE A 311 -23.67 7.27 1.86
CA ILE A 311 -24.98 6.95 1.25
C ILE A 311 -25.92 6.43 2.34
N GLN A 312 -27.02 7.14 2.53
CA GLN A 312 -28.06 6.75 3.51
C GLN A 312 -29.00 5.69 2.97
N ARG A 313 -29.32 4.76 3.86
CA ARG A 313 -30.43 3.82 3.70
C ARG A 313 -31.28 3.86 4.97
N ALA A 314 -32.59 4.07 4.81
CA ALA A 314 -33.53 4.25 5.95
C ALA A 314 -33.04 5.29 6.99
N GLY A 315 -32.41 6.37 6.54
CA GLY A 315 -31.91 7.44 7.41
C GLY A 315 -30.59 7.15 8.12
N MET A 316 -29.90 6.04 7.79
CA MET A 316 -28.63 5.65 8.40
C MET A 316 -27.58 5.34 7.32
N THR A 317 -26.34 5.78 7.53
CA THR A 317 -25.16 5.33 6.78
C THR A 317 -24.64 4.01 7.37
N SER A 318 -23.68 3.38 6.71
CA SER A 318 -23.05 2.15 7.23
C SER A 318 -22.29 2.35 8.55
N GLY A 319 -21.87 3.59 8.82
CA GLY A 319 -20.99 3.93 9.93
C GLY A 319 -19.54 3.45 9.76
N LEU A 320 -19.19 2.92 8.57
CA LEU A 320 -17.89 2.38 8.26
C LEU A 320 -17.16 3.19 7.17
N PRO A 321 -15.82 3.05 7.04
CA PRO A 321 -15.08 3.54 5.89
C PRO A 321 -15.66 3.02 4.57
N ARG A 322 -15.70 3.88 3.54
CA ARG A 322 -16.29 3.58 2.23
C ARG A 322 -15.67 2.35 1.56
N CYS A 323 -14.37 2.10 1.74
CA CYS A 323 -13.71 0.90 1.22
C CYS A 323 -14.30 -0.43 1.75
N LEU A 324 -15.01 -0.40 2.86
CA LEU A 324 -15.66 -1.56 3.45
C LEU A 324 -17.13 -1.73 2.99
N GLU A 325 -17.67 -0.76 2.28
CA GLU A 325 -19.01 -0.84 1.69
C GLU A 325 -18.99 -1.58 0.34
N GLY A 326 -20.17 -2.06 -0.06
CA GLY A 326 -20.38 -2.67 -1.38
C GLY A 326 -20.21 -1.65 -2.51
N SER A 327 -19.98 -2.18 -3.71
CA SER A 327 -19.77 -1.41 -4.94
C SER A 327 -20.93 -0.47 -5.28
N ARG A 328 -22.14 -0.85 -4.91
CA ARG A 328 -23.36 -0.07 -5.14
C ARG A 328 -23.25 1.36 -4.57
N TYR A 329 -22.72 1.50 -3.36
CA TYR A 329 -22.60 2.79 -2.69
C TYR A 329 -21.46 3.62 -3.25
N ASN A 330 -20.34 2.96 -3.55
CA ASN A 330 -19.23 3.61 -4.21
C ASN A 330 -19.60 4.09 -5.64
N ALA A 331 -20.41 3.32 -6.39
CA ALA A 331 -20.89 3.72 -7.70
C ALA A 331 -21.72 5.01 -7.65
N GLN A 332 -22.63 5.10 -6.69
CA GLN A 332 -23.44 6.31 -6.49
C GLN A 332 -22.55 7.50 -6.11
N TRP A 333 -21.62 7.34 -5.17
CA TRP A 333 -20.66 8.38 -4.77
C TRP A 333 -19.73 8.81 -5.92
N SER A 334 -19.48 7.89 -6.85
CA SER A 334 -18.63 8.12 -8.03
C SER A 334 -19.38 8.68 -9.25
N GLY A 335 -20.64 9.10 -9.09
CA GLY A 335 -21.39 9.75 -10.16
C GLY A 335 -22.03 8.81 -11.18
N ALA A 336 -22.00 7.50 -10.96
CA ALA A 336 -22.65 6.56 -11.87
C ALA A 336 -24.17 6.82 -11.96
N PRO A 337 -24.80 6.59 -13.13
CA PRO A 337 -26.25 6.70 -13.24
C PRO A 337 -26.96 5.58 -12.46
N THR A 338 -28.21 5.82 -12.07
CA THR A 338 -29.02 4.87 -11.30
C THR A 338 -29.16 3.51 -11.98
N SER A 339 -29.14 3.45 -13.31
CA SER A 339 -29.15 2.19 -14.07
C SER A 339 -27.96 1.27 -13.77
N VAL A 340 -26.83 1.82 -13.28
CA VAL A 340 -25.65 1.06 -12.90
C VAL A 340 -25.82 0.40 -11.53
N TYR A 341 -26.33 1.12 -10.53
CA TYR A 341 -26.29 0.68 -9.13
C TYR A 341 -27.65 0.52 -8.45
N ASN A 342 -28.75 0.89 -9.09
CA ASN A 342 -30.08 0.93 -8.45
C ASN A 342 -31.16 0.30 -9.33
N ALA A 343 -30.87 -0.80 -10.02
CA ALA A 343 -31.81 -1.46 -10.92
C ALA A 343 -33.02 -2.09 -10.21
N LYS A 344 -32.92 -2.30 -8.90
CA LYS A 344 -34.03 -2.75 -8.04
C LYS A 344 -34.73 -1.59 -7.34
N GLU A 345 -34.47 -0.36 -7.77
CA GLU A 345 -35.14 0.85 -7.25
C GLU A 345 -35.10 0.99 -5.73
N GLY A 346 -33.98 0.52 -5.12
CA GLY A 346 -33.77 0.54 -3.68
C GLY A 346 -34.55 -0.53 -2.90
N GLN A 347 -35.10 -1.52 -3.56
CA GLN A 347 -35.82 -2.62 -2.91
C GLN A 347 -34.90 -3.77 -2.47
N ASP A 348 -33.76 -3.95 -3.18
CA ASP A 348 -32.84 -5.04 -2.93
C ASP A 348 -31.39 -4.59 -3.21
N ASP A 349 -30.76 -4.03 -2.19
CA ASP A 349 -29.38 -3.55 -2.27
C ASP A 349 -28.37 -4.70 -2.48
N TYR A 350 -28.70 -5.93 -2.03
CA TYR A 350 -27.87 -7.11 -2.24
C TYR A 350 -27.73 -7.46 -3.72
N THR A 351 -28.87 -7.59 -4.41
CA THR A 351 -28.87 -7.86 -5.86
C THR A 351 -28.27 -6.68 -6.65
N ASP A 352 -28.57 -5.45 -6.26
CA ASP A 352 -28.01 -4.26 -6.88
C ASP A 352 -26.48 -4.24 -6.74
N ASP A 353 -25.93 -4.57 -5.57
CA ASP A 353 -24.47 -4.60 -5.35
C ASP A 353 -23.77 -5.63 -6.23
N ILE A 354 -24.31 -6.86 -6.31
CA ILE A 354 -23.77 -7.94 -7.17
C ILE A 354 -23.68 -7.48 -8.64
N ASN A 355 -24.70 -6.82 -9.15
CA ASN A 355 -24.76 -6.39 -10.53
C ASN A 355 -23.91 -5.13 -10.78
N THR A 356 -23.79 -4.26 -9.81
CA THR A 356 -23.05 -2.99 -9.91
C THR A 356 -21.60 -3.20 -10.30
N ARG A 357 -20.93 -4.22 -9.79
CA ARG A 357 -19.51 -4.51 -10.07
C ARG A 357 -19.23 -4.60 -11.56
N SER A 358 -20.03 -5.38 -12.27
CA SER A 358 -19.95 -5.53 -13.72
C SER A 358 -20.47 -4.30 -14.48
N ARG A 359 -21.56 -3.70 -14.01
CA ARG A 359 -22.18 -2.54 -14.69
C ARG A 359 -21.29 -1.31 -14.59
N MET A 360 -20.53 -1.11 -13.51
CA MET A 360 -19.52 -0.05 -13.44
C MET A 360 -18.42 -0.25 -14.49
N THR A 361 -17.95 -1.48 -14.67
CA THR A 361 -16.99 -1.81 -15.74
C THR A 361 -17.55 -1.44 -17.11
N ASN A 362 -18.78 -1.83 -17.41
CA ASN A 362 -19.45 -1.52 -18.67
C ASN A 362 -19.70 -0.02 -18.85
N TRP A 363 -20.11 0.68 -17.81
CA TRP A 363 -20.30 2.14 -17.83
C TRP A 363 -19.00 2.89 -18.12
N LEU A 364 -17.89 2.49 -17.50
CA LEU A 364 -16.59 3.08 -17.82
C LEU A 364 -16.15 2.76 -19.24
N ALA A 365 -16.32 1.50 -19.69
CA ALA A 365 -15.81 1.01 -20.96
C ALA A 365 -16.71 1.38 -22.15
N GLY A 366 -17.98 1.65 -21.92
CA GLY A 366 -18.97 1.94 -22.98
C GLY A 366 -18.54 3.09 -23.90
N GLY A 367 -18.66 2.89 -25.22
CA GLY A 367 -18.20 3.80 -26.26
C GLY A 367 -16.70 3.74 -26.56
N SER A 368 -15.94 2.88 -25.88
CA SER A 368 -14.53 2.58 -26.21
C SER A 368 -14.43 1.62 -27.40
N CYS A 369 -13.21 1.42 -27.92
CA CYS A 369 -12.99 0.46 -29.00
C CYS A 369 -13.26 -1.01 -28.59
N TYR A 370 -13.21 -1.31 -27.28
CA TYR A 370 -13.46 -2.67 -26.76
C TYR A 370 -14.92 -2.89 -26.34
N VAL A 371 -15.72 -1.82 -26.18
CA VAL A 371 -17.16 -1.89 -25.87
C VAL A 371 -17.91 -0.84 -26.69
N PRO A 372 -17.92 -0.93 -28.03
CA PRO A 372 -18.39 0.14 -28.91
C PRO A 372 -19.91 0.32 -28.93
N GLY A 373 -20.69 -0.73 -28.61
CA GLY A 373 -22.15 -0.72 -28.69
C GLY A 373 -22.87 -0.22 -27.44
N LEU A 374 -22.15 0.07 -26.33
CA LEU A 374 -22.72 0.64 -25.12
C LEU A 374 -22.37 2.12 -25.00
N SER A 375 -23.25 2.89 -24.40
CA SER A 375 -22.93 4.25 -23.97
C SER A 375 -22.17 4.24 -22.65
N GLY A 376 -21.15 5.11 -22.52
CA GLY A 376 -20.37 5.19 -21.31
C GLY A 376 -19.25 6.21 -21.37
N LEU A 377 -18.23 6.04 -20.53
CA LEU A 377 -17.16 7.02 -20.34
C LEU A 377 -15.94 6.79 -21.25
N LYS A 378 -16.01 5.85 -22.19
CA LYS A 378 -15.02 5.55 -23.25
C LYS A 378 -13.65 5.06 -22.76
N VAL A 379 -13.51 4.66 -21.51
CA VAL A 379 -12.25 4.10 -21.00
C VAL A 379 -12.01 2.73 -21.65
N PRO A 380 -10.90 2.48 -22.33
CA PRO A 380 -10.68 1.23 -23.06
C PRO A 380 -10.31 0.07 -22.13
N ILE A 381 -11.22 -0.27 -21.20
CA ILE A 381 -11.07 -1.44 -20.32
C ILE A 381 -11.14 -2.70 -21.18
N GLU A 382 -10.21 -3.61 -20.98
CA GLU A 382 -10.05 -4.82 -21.78
C GLU A 382 -10.15 -6.13 -21.02
N LEU A 383 -10.31 -6.05 -19.69
CA LEU A 383 -10.43 -7.23 -18.81
C LEU A 383 -11.23 -6.86 -17.57
N SER A 384 -12.06 -7.80 -17.09
CA SER A 384 -12.74 -7.72 -15.79
C SER A 384 -12.46 -8.96 -14.97
N LEU A 385 -11.91 -8.80 -13.76
CA LEU A 385 -11.66 -9.87 -12.79
C LEU A 385 -12.39 -9.58 -11.48
N ALA A 386 -13.25 -10.49 -11.05
CA ALA A 386 -13.84 -10.49 -9.72
C ALA A 386 -13.08 -11.52 -8.85
N VAL A 387 -12.52 -11.05 -7.73
CA VAL A 387 -11.74 -11.88 -6.79
C VAL A 387 -12.59 -12.17 -5.57
N HIS A 388 -12.90 -13.42 -5.38
CA HIS A 388 -13.76 -13.96 -4.32
C HIS A 388 -13.03 -14.98 -3.45
N SER A 389 -13.68 -15.45 -2.40
CA SER A 389 -13.38 -16.70 -1.71
C SER A 389 -14.66 -17.49 -1.52
N ASP A 390 -14.62 -18.76 -1.90
CA ASP A 390 -15.78 -19.64 -1.92
C ASP A 390 -16.18 -20.09 -0.51
N ALA A 391 -17.35 -20.66 -0.41
CA ALA A 391 -17.84 -21.38 0.76
C ALA A 391 -17.70 -22.89 0.55
N GLY A 392 -17.34 -23.60 1.61
CA GLY A 392 -17.26 -25.07 1.60
C GLY A 392 -16.00 -25.58 2.29
N TYR A 393 -16.02 -26.86 2.60
CA TYR A 393 -14.94 -27.55 3.32
C TYR A 393 -15.04 -29.05 3.06
N HIS A 394 -13.95 -29.78 3.29
CA HIS A 394 -13.96 -31.24 3.32
C HIS A 394 -14.36 -31.73 4.72
N ASN A 395 -15.10 -32.85 4.77
CA ASN A 395 -15.58 -33.42 6.03
C ASN A 395 -14.45 -33.92 6.94
N ASP A 396 -13.23 -34.11 6.41
CA ASP A 396 -12.05 -34.48 7.19
C ASP A 396 -11.41 -33.29 7.91
N TYR A 397 -11.84 -32.05 7.57
CA TYR A 397 -11.33 -30.78 8.11
C TYR A 397 -9.80 -30.58 8.02
N SER A 398 -9.12 -31.39 7.21
CA SER A 398 -7.65 -31.39 7.10
C SER A 398 -7.15 -31.06 5.70
N SER A 399 -7.94 -31.33 4.69
CA SER A 399 -7.58 -31.15 3.28
C SER A 399 -7.95 -29.77 2.78
N VAL A 400 -7.04 -29.18 1.97
CA VAL A 400 -7.27 -27.89 1.30
C VAL A 400 -8.41 -28.02 0.30
N PHE A 401 -9.42 -27.16 0.41
CA PHE A 401 -10.55 -27.10 -0.51
C PHE A 401 -10.12 -26.48 -1.85
N GLY A 402 -9.33 -25.42 -1.82
CA GLY A 402 -8.57 -24.89 -2.96
C GLY A 402 -9.34 -23.95 -3.88
N THR A 403 -8.71 -23.68 -5.02
CA THR A 403 -9.12 -22.66 -5.99
C THR A 403 -10.10 -23.17 -7.04
N LEU A 404 -11.08 -22.35 -7.42
CA LEU A 404 -11.89 -22.56 -8.63
C LEU A 404 -12.06 -21.27 -9.43
N THR A 405 -12.48 -21.35 -10.67
CA THR A 405 -12.80 -20.20 -11.50
C THR A 405 -14.13 -20.37 -12.20
N ILE A 406 -14.78 -19.24 -12.53
CA ILE A 406 -16.09 -19.23 -13.19
C ILE A 406 -16.02 -18.28 -14.39
N CYS A 407 -16.60 -18.73 -15.51
CA CYS A 407 -16.84 -17.94 -16.72
C CYS A 407 -18.28 -18.14 -17.18
N THR A 408 -18.71 -17.38 -18.20
CA THR A 408 -19.98 -17.57 -18.91
C THR A 408 -19.73 -17.48 -20.41
N THR A 409 -19.93 -18.57 -21.14
CA THR A 409 -19.72 -18.61 -22.60
C THR A 409 -21.01 -18.47 -23.39
N GLU A 410 -22.16 -18.92 -22.86
CA GLU A 410 -23.45 -19.01 -23.59
C GLU A 410 -24.37 -17.79 -23.34
N TYR A 411 -23.83 -16.56 -23.27
CA TYR A 411 -24.61 -15.36 -23.11
C TYR A 411 -24.44 -14.45 -24.33
N HIS A 412 -25.51 -13.80 -24.80
CA HIS A 412 -25.54 -12.97 -26.04
C HIS A 412 -24.92 -13.72 -27.23
N ASP A 413 -25.45 -14.90 -27.54
CA ASP A 413 -24.98 -15.76 -28.64
C ASP A 413 -23.48 -16.10 -28.59
N GLY A 414 -22.90 -16.12 -27.40
CA GLY A 414 -21.48 -16.47 -27.17
C GLY A 414 -20.49 -15.36 -27.57
N VAL A 415 -20.94 -14.13 -27.76
CA VAL A 415 -20.10 -13.01 -28.13
C VAL A 415 -20.14 -11.88 -27.10
N LEU A 416 -19.08 -11.08 -27.04
CA LEU A 416 -19.00 -9.84 -26.29
C LEU A 416 -19.41 -8.65 -27.18
N ASN A 417 -19.60 -7.47 -26.60
CA ASN A 417 -20.07 -6.28 -27.30
C ASN A 417 -19.19 -5.87 -28.51
N SER A 418 -17.88 -6.16 -28.45
CA SER A 418 -16.95 -5.98 -29.58
C SER A 418 -17.11 -7.00 -30.71
N GLY A 419 -17.94 -8.04 -30.53
CA GLY A 419 -18.10 -9.15 -31.47
C GLY A 419 -17.11 -10.30 -31.29
N ILE A 420 -16.15 -10.23 -30.35
CA ILE A 420 -15.24 -11.33 -30.06
C ILE A 420 -15.92 -12.41 -29.21
N SER A 421 -15.45 -13.67 -29.34
CA SER A 421 -16.03 -14.79 -28.63
C SER A 421 -15.84 -14.73 -27.12
N ARG A 422 -16.88 -15.06 -26.34
CA ARG A 422 -16.79 -15.28 -24.88
C ARG A 422 -15.88 -16.45 -24.49
N ASN A 423 -15.42 -17.26 -25.44
CA ASN A 423 -14.36 -18.25 -25.17
C ASN A 423 -13.06 -17.61 -24.69
N HIS A 424 -12.80 -16.32 -24.96
CA HIS A 424 -11.68 -15.60 -24.35
C HIS A 424 -11.84 -15.52 -22.82
N SER A 425 -13.05 -15.35 -22.30
CA SER A 425 -13.34 -15.43 -20.86
C SER A 425 -13.05 -16.82 -20.29
N LYS A 426 -13.41 -17.88 -21.01
CA LYS A 426 -13.11 -19.26 -20.61
C LYS A 426 -11.60 -19.54 -20.60
N ASN A 427 -10.88 -19.07 -21.62
CA ASN A 427 -9.42 -19.20 -21.68
C ASN A 427 -8.75 -18.46 -20.51
N PHE A 428 -9.24 -17.26 -20.18
CA PHE A 428 -8.75 -16.49 -19.03
C PHE A 428 -9.01 -17.24 -17.71
N ALA A 429 -10.24 -17.70 -17.47
CA ALA A 429 -10.61 -18.47 -16.28
C ALA A 429 -9.77 -19.76 -16.14
N THR A 430 -9.55 -20.47 -17.26
CA THR A 430 -8.72 -21.67 -17.30
C THR A 430 -7.26 -21.37 -16.94
N SER A 431 -6.70 -20.31 -17.50
CA SER A 431 -5.33 -19.88 -17.21
C SER A 431 -5.17 -19.46 -15.75
N LEU A 432 -6.14 -18.73 -15.19
CA LEU A 432 -6.13 -18.35 -13.76
C LEU A 432 -6.08 -19.58 -12.85
N LEU A 433 -6.88 -20.60 -13.13
CA LEU A 433 -6.92 -21.81 -12.32
C LEU A 433 -5.59 -22.59 -12.39
N HIS A 434 -5.10 -22.86 -13.60
CA HIS A 434 -3.91 -23.69 -13.81
C HIS A 434 -2.63 -22.98 -13.36
N ASP A 435 -2.49 -21.69 -13.65
CA ASP A 435 -1.32 -20.90 -13.23
C ASP A 435 -1.27 -20.78 -11.71
N SER A 436 -2.43 -20.53 -11.05
CA SER A 436 -2.52 -20.49 -9.59
C SER A 436 -2.13 -21.83 -8.97
N GLN A 437 -2.67 -22.94 -9.48
CA GLN A 437 -2.29 -24.28 -9.00
C GLN A 437 -0.79 -24.53 -9.13
N ARG A 438 -0.22 -24.27 -10.32
CA ARG A 438 1.21 -24.47 -10.58
C ARG A 438 2.09 -23.63 -9.64
N ASP A 439 1.81 -22.33 -9.56
CA ASP A 439 2.66 -21.39 -8.83
C ASP A 439 2.58 -21.62 -7.31
N LEU A 440 1.37 -21.89 -6.79
CA LEU A 440 1.17 -22.19 -5.38
C LEU A 440 1.75 -23.56 -5.00
N SER A 441 1.56 -24.58 -5.85
CA SER A 441 2.15 -25.90 -5.61
C SER A 441 3.67 -25.87 -5.63
N ASN A 442 4.27 -25.10 -6.53
CA ASN A 442 5.73 -24.94 -6.57
C ASN A 442 6.32 -24.26 -5.32
N LYS A 443 5.53 -23.41 -4.66
CA LYS A 443 6.02 -22.65 -3.49
C LYS A 443 5.66 -23.29 -2.15
N PHE A 444 4.45 -23.85 -2.04
CA PHE A 444 3.88 -24.28 -0.76
C PHE A 444 3.59 -25.79 -0.69
N GLY A 445 3.94 -26.55 -1.73
CA GLY A 445 3.55 -27.94 -1.89
C GLY A 445 2.19 -28.06 -2.58
N SER A 446 1.59 -29.24 -2.56
CA SER A 446 0.39 -29.56 -3.35
C SER A 446 -0.77 -28.58 -3.05
N TRP A 447 -1.26 -27.89 -4.07
CA TRP A 447 -2.40 -26.99 -4.04
C TRP A 447 -3.55 -27.55 -4.89
N THR A 448 -4.77 -27.49 -4.37
CA THR A 448 -5.95 -28.04 -5.04
C THR A 448 -6.53 -27.05 -6.06
N ALA A 449 -6.54 -27.43 -7.33
CA ALA A 449 -7.37 -26.82 -8.36
C ALA A 449 -8.66 -27.62 -8.50
N ARG A 450 -9.80 -26.99 -8.24
CA ARG A 450 -11.09 -27.67 -8.33
C ARG A 450 -11.57 -27.78 -9.78
N LYS A 451 -12.20 -26.73 -10.31
CA LYS A 451 -12.80 -26.75 -11.64
C LYS A 451 -12.95 -25.37 -12.24
N VAL A 452 -12.94 -25.27 -13.56
CA VAL A 452 -13.51 -24.13 -14.29
C VAL A 452 -15.00 -24.39 -14.48
N TYR A 453 -15.84 -23.54 -13.91
CA TYR A 453 -17.28 -23.59 -14.10
C TYR A 453 -17.72 -22.65 -15.20
N ASP A 454 -18.46 -23.15 -16.18
CA ASP A 454 -19.17 -22.36 -17.16
C ASP A 454 -20.61 -22.18 -16.65
N ARG A 455 -20.88 -21.03 -16.01
CA ARG A 455 -22.13 -20.79 -15.29
C ARG A 455 -22.58 -19.36 -15.43
N ASN A 456 -23.89 -19.15 -15.38
CA ASN A 456 -24.54 -17.87 -15.54
C ASN A 456 -24.55 -17.03 -14.23
N TYR A 457 -23.37 -16.54 -13.79
CA TYR A 457 -23.25 -15.61 -12.70
C TYR A 457 -23.15 -14.16 -13.21
N SER A 458 -23.62 -13.17 -12.43
CA SER A 458 -23.63 -11.77 -12.85
C SER A 458 -22.25 -11.24 -13.22
N GLU A 459 -21.23 -11.54 -12.43
CA GLU A 459 -19.87 -11.03 -12.62
C GLU A 459 -19.07 -11.74 -13.72
N SER A 460 -19.57 -12.87 -14.25
CA SER A 460 -18.99 -13.53 -15.43
C SER A 460 -19.84 -13.32 -16.70
N ARG A 461 -21.14 -13.00 -16.56
CA ARG A 461 -22.08 -12.81 -17.66
C ARG A 461 -22.16 -11.37 -18.12
N LEU A 462 -22.32 -10.42 -17.15
CA LEU A 462 -22.63 -9.02 -17.49
C LEU A 462 -21.46 -8.22 -18.07
N PRO A 463 -20.18 -8.45 -17.70
CA PRO A 463 -19.10 -7.71 -18.32
C PRO A 463 -19.07 -7.93 -19.84
N GLU A 464 -18.89 -6.86 -20.59
CA GLU A 464 -18.79 -6.85 -22.06
C GLU A 464 -17.33 -6.86 -22.56
N VAL A 465 -16.43 -7.27 -21.68
CA VAL A 465 -15.01 -7.57 -21.94
C VAL A 465 -14.69 -8.97 -21.40
N PRO A 466 -13.59 -9.62 -21.81
CA PRO A 466 -13.17 -10.91 -21.24
C PRO A 466 -13.17 -10.85 -19.71
N SER A 467 -13.83 -11.79 -19.06
CA SER A 467 -14.06 -11.74 -17.61
C SER A 467 -14.02 -13.11 -16.97
N ALA A 468 -13.65 -13.13 -15.67
CA ALA A 468 -13.71 -14.32 -14.83
C ALA A 468 -14.03 -13.94 -13.38
N ILE A 469 -14.64 -14.89 -12.66
CA ILE A 469 -14.65 -14.91 -11.20
C ILE A 469 -13.53 -15.88 -10.76
N LEU A 470 -12.70 -15.45 -9.85
CA LEU A 470 -11.68 -16.27 -9.20
C LEU A 470 -12.09 -16.47 -7.73
N GLU A 471 -12.44 -17.70 -7.40
CA GLU A 471 -12.57 -18.14 -6.02
C GLU A 471 -11.18 -18.58 -5.52
N THR A 472 -10.52 -17.71 -4.77
CA THR A 472 -9.12 -17.87 -4.36
C THR A 472 -8.91 -19.17 -3.57
N LEU A 473 -9.77 -19.41 -2.62
CA LEU A 473 -9.79 -20.52 -1.67
C LEU A 473 -11.16 -20.54 -0.98
N SER A 474 -11.39 -21.42 -0.01
CA SER A 474 -12.59 -21.38 0.80
C SER A 474 -12.38 -20.66 2.13
N HIS A 475 -13.15 -19.58 2.38
CA HIS A 475 -13.15 -18.88 3.67
C HIS A 475 -13.84 -19.68 4.81
N GLN A 476 -14.46 -20.83 4.50
CA GLN A 476 -15.05 -21.75 5.47
C GLN A 476 -14.16 -22.95 5.79
N SER A 477 -13.06 -23.12 5.05
CA SER A 477 -12.09 -24.19 5.27
C SER A 477 -10.88 -23.68 6.05
N PHE A 478 -10.68 -24.21 7.25
CA PHE A 478 -9.49 -23.81 8.05
C PHE A 478 -8.16 -24.18 7.37
N PRO A 479 -8.00 -25.38 6.75
CA PRO A 479 -6.81 -25.66 5.96
C PRO A 479 -6.51 -24.62 4.87
N ASP A 480 -7.54 -24.08 4.20
CA ASP A 480 -7.39 -22.97 3.24
C ASP A 480 -7.02 -21.68 3.92
N MET A 481 -7.68 -21.34 5.04
CA MET A 481 -7.47 -20.07 5.74
C MET A 481 -6.12 -20.00 6.46
N LYS A 482 -5.51 -21.13 6.82
CA LYS A 482 -4.10 -21.16 7.26
C LYS A 482 -3.18 -20.52 6.21
N TYR A 483 -3.40 -20.84 4.94
CA TYR A 483 -2.73 -20.18 3.82
C TYR A 483 -3.25 -18.75 3.66
N GLY A 484 -4.58 -18.61 3.58
CA GLY A 484 -5.22 -17.34 3.27
C GLY A 484 -4.85 -16.20 4.21
N GLN A 485 -4.62 -16.45 5.49
CA GLN A 485 -4.25 -15.39 6.44
C GLN A 485 -2.74 -15.07 6.43
N ASP A 486 -1.88 -15.91 5.86
CA ASP A 486 -0.44 -15.63 5.78
C ASP A 486 -0.14 -14.60 4.67
N PRO A 487 0.50 -13.46 4.99
CA PRO A 487 0.83 -12.43 4.01
C PRO A 487 1.78 -12.91 2.91
N ASN A 488 2.64 -13.88 3.18
CA ASN A 488 3.56 -14.46 2.18
C ASN A 488 2.79 -15.26 1.13
N PHE A 489 1.76 -16.01 1.56
CA PHE A 489 0.86 -16.68 0.64
C PHE A 489 0.08 -15.69 -0.23
N LYS A 490 -0.48 -14.62 0.38
CA LYS A 490 -1.22 -13.57 -0.34
C LYS A 490 -0.35 -12.93 -1.44
N PHE A 491 0.92 -12.65 -1.14
CA PHE A 491 1.87 -12.10 -2.12
C PHE A 491 2.08 -13.05 -3.30
N VAL A 492 2.34 -14.34 -3.04
CA VAL A 492 2.58 -15.34 -4.10
C VAL A 492 1.34 -15.55 -4.94
N PHE A 493 0.17 -15.60 -4.31
CA PHE A 493 -1.09 -15.76 -5.04
C PHE A 493 -1.40 -14.54 -5.92
N ALA A 494 -1.29 -13.31 -5.38
CA ALA A 494 -1.45 -12.08 -6.15
C ALA A 494 -0.46 -12.02 -7.31
N ARG A 495 0.79 -12.48 -7.12
CA ARG A 495 1.80 -12.55 -8.18
C ARG A 495 1.42 -13.55 -9.28
N SER A 496 0.83 -14.69 -8.91
CA SER A 496 0.32 -15.67 -9.90
C SER A 496 -0.81 -15.07 -10.75
N ILE A 497 -1.77 -14.39 -10.10
CA ILE A 497 -2.88 -13.70 -10.79
C ILE A 497 -2.32 -12.61 -11.73
N TYR A 498 -1.40 -11.79 -11.24
CA TYR A 498 -0.72 -10.75 -12.05
C TYR A 498 -0.05 -11.35 -13.30
N LYS A 499 0.72 -12.42 -13.14
CA LYS A 499 1.40 -13.08 -14.26
C LYS A 499 0.40 -13.63 -15.28
N THR A 500 -0.71 -14.19 -14.82
CA THR A 500 -1.77 -14.69 -15.69
C THR A 500 -2.44 -13.55 -16.46
N ILE A 501 -2.76 -12.44 -15.82
CA ILE A 501 -3.31 -11.25 -16.48
C ILE A 501 -2.33 -10.74 -17.54
N LEU A 502 -1.04 -10.59 -17.19
CA LEU A 502 0.00 -10.15 -18.11
C LEU A 502 0.10 -11.03 -19.36
N ARG A 503 0.14 -12.36 -19.18
CA ARG A 503 0.17 -13.34 -20.28
C ARG A 503 -1.09 -13.29 -21.13
N PHE A 504 -2.25 -13.19 -20.48
CA PHE A 504 -3.54 -13.14 -21.18
C PHE A 504 -3.65 -11.87 -22.04
N VAL A 505 -3.33 -10.71 -21.47
CA VAL A 505 -3.35 -9.43 -22.20
C VAL A 505 -2.34 -9.45 -23.35
N ALA A 506 -1.11 -9.91 -23.12
CA ALA A 506 -0.11 -10.05 -24.18
C ALA A 506 -0.60 -10.96 -25.34
N ASN A 507 -1.26 -12.07 -25.01
CA ASN A 507 -1.86 -12.97 -26.02
C ASN A 507 -3.02 -12.30 -26.78
N MET A 508 -3.89 -11.55 -26.06
CA MET A 508 -5.00 -10.82 -26.72
C MET A 508 -4.50 -9.82 -27.77
N HIS A 509 -3.31 -9.23 -27.54
CA HIS A 509 -2.70 -8.21 -28.43
C HIS A 509 -1.58 -8.76 -29.34
N ASN A 510 -1.27 -10.07 -29.29
CA ASN A 510 -0.16 -10.69 -30.01
C ASN A 510 1.19 -9.99 -29.74
N THR A 511 1.49 -9.69 -28.48
CA THR A 511 2.72 -9.01 -28.06
C THR A 511 3.58 -9.88 -27.15
N SER A 512 4.88 -9.59 -27.09
CA SER A 512 5.77 -10.15 -26.06
C SER A 512 5.46 -9.56 -24.69
N TYR A 513 5.86 -10.30 -23.64
CA TYR A 513 5.76 -9.82 -22.26
C TYR A 513 7.01 -10.17 -21.47
N VAL A 514 7.26 -9.38 -20.43
CA VAL A 514 8.29 -9.61 -19.42
C VAL A 514 7.65 -9.43 -18.04
N VAL A 515 7.90 -10.36 -17.14
CA VAL A 515 7.39 -10.26 -15.76
C VAL A 515 8.26 -9.30 -14.95
N GLN A 516 7.64 -8.44 -14.12
CA GLN A 516 8.36 -7.54 -13.22
C GLN A 516 9.26 -8.32 -12.25
N PRO A 517 10.42 -7.76 -11.83
CA PRO A 517 11.34 -8.43 -10.91
C PRO A 517 10.75 -8.60 -9.50
N LEU A 518 11.44 -9.40 -8.67
CA LEU A 518 11.27 -9.40 -7.22
C LEU A 518 12.06 -8.25 -6.57
N ALA A 519 11.66 -7.85 -5.36
CA ALA A 519 12.36 -6.83 -4.59
C ALA A 519 13.82 -7.23 -4.33
N PRO A 520 14.79 -6.27 -4.36
CA PRO A 520 16.17 -6.55 -3.99
C PRO A 520 16.30 -6.94 -2.52
N THR A 521 17.41 -7.61 -2.19
CA THR A 521 17.77 -8.03 -0.82
C THR A 521 19.15 -7.51 -0.42
N ASN A 522 19.57 -7.77 0.81
CA ASN A 522 20.87 -7.34 1.36
C ASN A 522 21.08 -5.82 1.25
N PHE A 523 20.00 -5.04 1.33
CA PHE A 523 20.10 -3.59 1.25
C PHE A 523 20.91 -3.06 2.42
N ASN A 524 21.92 -2.20 2.13
CA ASN A 524 22.78 -1.63 3.14
C ASN A 524 23.31 -0.26 2.73
N ILE A 525 23.58 0.56 3.75
CA ILE A 525 24.15 1.90 3.63
C ILE A 525 25.43 1.95 4.45
N ARG A 526 26.56 2.37 3.86
CA ARG A 526 27.84 2.47 4.54
C ARG A 526 28.52 3.79 4.22
N PHE A 527 29.07 4.45 5.22
CA PHE A 527 29.95 5.59 4.99
C PHE A 527 31.25 5.13 4.31
N ILE A 528 31.63 5.84 3.27
CA ILE A 528 32.90 5.66 2.53
C ILE A 528 33.80 6.88 2.67
N ASP A 529 33.27 8.00 3.17
CA ASP A 529 33.96 9.23 3.54
C ASP A 529 33.09 9.97 4.57
N LYS A 530 33.55 11.11 5.07
CA LYS A 530 32.89 11.89 6.14
C LYS A 530 31.39 12.11 5.94
N ASN A 531 30.99 12.51 4.72
CA ASN A 531 29.61 12.77 4.37
C ASN A 531 29.13 11.96 3.16
N LYS A 532 29.94 10.99 2.70
CA LYS A 532 29.62 10.20 1.51
C LYS A 532 29.29 8.77 1.88
N VAL A 533 28.13 8.32 1.43
CA VAL A 533 27.67 6.96 1.65
C VAL A 533 27.64 6.16 0.34
N ARG A 534 27.83 4.85 0.48
CA ARG A 534 27.52 3.86 -0.56
C ARG A 534 26.27 3.10 -0.13
N LEU A 535 25.29 3.07 -1.02
CA LEU A 535 24.10 2.23 -0.93
C LEU A 535 24.34 1.02 -1.84
N SER A 536 24.04 -0.19 -1.36
CA SER A 536 24.19 -1.41 -2.17
C SER A 536 23.14 -2.45 -1.81
N TRP A 537 22.83 -3.33 -2.76
CA TRP A 537 21.81 -4.35 -2.68
C TRP A 537 22.12 -5.51 -3.61
N ASN A 538 21.40 -6.62 -3.49
CA ASN A 538 21.54 -7.77 -4.37
C ASN A 538 20.23 -8.02 -5.14
N PRO A 539 20.29 -8.43 -6.42
CA PRO A 539 19.12 -8.90 -7.14
C PRO A 539 18.58 -10.19 -6.54
N VAL A 540 17.28 -10.40 -6.68
CA VAL A 540 16.63 -11.67 -6.33
C VAL A 540 16.17 -12.35 -7.61
N ASN A 541 16.55 -13.61 -7.78
CA ASN A 541 16.07 -14.45 -8.89
C ASN A 541 14.68 -14.99 -8.57
N ASP A 542 13.77 -14.94 -9.53
CA ASP A 542 12.50 -15.66 -9.45
C ASP A 542 12.65 -17.04 -10.05
N PRO A 543 12.61 -18.13 -9.26
CA PRO A 543 12.82 -19.48 -9.77
C PRO A 543 11.66 -19.96 -10.66
N GLN A 544 10.50 -19.31 -10.57
CA GLN A 544 9.31 -19.64 -11.36
C GLN A 544 9.19 -18.79 -12.64
N GLU A 545 10.03 -17.76 -12.81
CA GLU A 545 9.87 -16.80 -13.89
C GLU A 545 11.21 -16.26 -14.39
N SER A 546 11.76 -16.89 -15.43
CA SER A 546 13.06 -16.54 -15.96
C SER A 546 13.15 -15.15 -16.59
N SER A 547 12.02 -14.58 -17.02
CA SER A 547 11.94 -13.23 -17.59
C SER A 547 12.03 -12.12 -16.51
N ALA A 548 11.81 -12.44 -15.24
CA ALA A 548 11.75 -11.49 -14.13
C ALA A 548 13.13 -10.99 -13.63
N LYS A 549 14.13 -10.94 -14.52
CA LYS A 549 15.49 -10.49 -14.17
C LYS A 549 15.52 -8.97 -14.15
N PRO A 550 16.09 -8.33 -13.10
CA PRO A 550 16.35 -6.89 -13.08
C PRO A 550 17.34 -6.48 -14.20
N THR A 551 17.07 -5.34 -14.83
CA THR A 551 17.97 -4.68 -15.78
C THR A 551 18.54 -3.38 -15.23
N SER A 552 17.85 -2.79 -14.24
CA SER A 552 18.21 -1.59 -13.51
C SER A 552 17.44 -1.52 -12.21
N TYR A 553 17.65 -0.44 -11.44
CA TYR A 553 16.99 -0.22 -10.16
C TYR A 553 16.53 1.23 -10.06
N MET A 554 15.58 1.48 -9.14
CA MET A 554 15.17 2.81 -8.74
C MET A 554 15.53 3.03 -7.28
N LEU A 555 16.27 4.10 -7.00
CA LEU A 555 16.53 4.58 -5.65
C LEU A 555 15.53 5.70 -5.33
N TYR A 556 14.73 5.51 -4.29
CA TYR A 556 13.82 6.51 -3.74
C TYR A 556 14.41 7.13 -2.49
N THR A 557 14.31 8.44 -2.37
CA THR A 557 14.88 9.20 -1.25
C THR A 557 13.81 10.07 -0.60
N SER A 558 13.75 10.03 0.73
CA SER A 558 12.96 10.93 1.58
C SER A 558 13.87 11.68 2.55
N LEU A 559 13.53 12.91 2.89
CA LEU A 559 14.32 13.77 3.77
C LEU A 559 13.47 14.22 4.96
N SER A 560 13.97 14.03 6.17
CA SER A 560 13.46 14.63 7.41
C SER A 560 11.92 14.65 7.50
N GLY A 561 11.28 13.47 7.38
CA GLY A 561 9.82 13.31 7.47
C GLY A 561 9.02 13.75 6.24
N GLY A 562 9.69 14.20 5.15
CA GLY A 562 9.07 14.43 3.86
C GLY A 562 8.59 13.11 3.21
N ASP A 563 7.81 13.20 2.12
CA ASP A 563 7.48 12.02 1.31
C ASP A 563 8.67 11.61 0.43
N PHE A 564 8.61 10.42 -0.15
CA PHE A 564 9.62 9.96 -1.11
C PHE A 564 9.54 10.77 -2.41
N ASP A 565 10.68 10.92 -3.07
CA ASP A 565 10.77 11.47 -4.42
C ASP A 565 10.20 10.46 -5.46
N ASN A 566 10.27 10.81 -6.74
CA ASN A 566 9.79 9.95 -7.84
C ASN A 566 10.81 8.90 -8.28
N GLY A 567 11.91 8.76 -7.52
CA GLY A 567 12.97 7.80 -7.75
C GLY A 567 14.02 8.27 -8.75
N GLN A 568 15.22 7.74 -8.59
CA GLN A 568 16.37 7.96 -9.47
C GLN A 568 16.79 6.61 -10.06
N PRO A 569 16.97 6.51 -11.40
CA PRO A 569 17.42 5.28 -12.02
C PRO A 569 18.89 5.00 -11.70
N VAL A 570 19.18 3.77 -11.29
CA VAL A 570 20.54 3.30 -10.98
C VAL A 570 20.86 2.10 -11.86
N ARG A 571 21.99 2.17 -12.56
CA ARG A 571 22.57 1.03 -13.28
C ARG A 571 23.50 0.26 -12.34
N GLY A 572 23.34 -1.07 -12.31
CA GLY A 572 24.07 -1.91 -11.37
C GLY A 572 23.43 -1.89 -9.96
N ASN A 573 24.04 -2.57 -9.03
CA ASN A 573 23.50 -2.88 -7.70
C ASN A 573 24.08 -2.03 -6.57
N SER A 574 24.59 -0.83 -6.90
CA SER A 574 25.05 0.15 -5.91
C SER A 574 25.11 1.55 -6.49
N CYS A 575 25.07 2.54 -5.60
CA CYS A 575 25.34 3.93 -5.93
C CYS A 575 26.03 4.63 -4.75
N GLN A 576 26.53 5.82 -5.00
CA GLN A 576 27.14 6.69 -3.98
C GLN A 576 26.37 8.01 -3.93
N MET A 577 26.25 8.57 -2.73
CA MET A 577 25.57 9.83 -2.49
C MET A 577 26.30 10.63 -1.42
N GLU A 578 26.33 11.95 -1.57
CA GLU A 578 26.75 12.87 -0.52
C GLU A 578 25.56 13.27 0.32
N LEU A 579 25.67 13.14 1.63
CA LEU A 579 24.67 13.55 2.60
C LEU A 579 24.97 14.97 3.10
N GLN A 580 23.93 15.76 3.25
CA GLN A 580 24.02 17.02 3.97
C GLN A 580 24.02 16.73 5.47
N PRO A 581 24.92 17.38 6.26
CA PRO A 581 24.93 17.21 7.70
C PRO A 581 23.58 17.57 8.35
N GLU A 582 23.24 16.87 9.42
CA GLU A 582 22.04 17.12 10.25
C GLU A 582 20.70 16.86 9.51
N ILE A 583 20.74 16.17 8.38
CA ILE A 583 19.55 15.75 7.64
C ILE A 583 19.38 14.24 7.77
N LEU A 584 18.19 13.81 8.17
CA LEU A 584 17.81 12.41 8.13
C LEU A 584 17.39 12.03 6.71
N TYR A 585 18.11 11.11 6.12
CA TYR A 585 17.80 10.50 4.83
C TYR A 585 17.16 9.13 5.03
N ASN A 586 16.08 8.87 4.30
CA ASN A 586 15.48 7.55 4.20
C ASN A 586 15.54 7.08 2.76
N PHE A 587 15.85 5.80 2.56
CA PHE A 587 16.03 5.19 1.26
C PHE A 587 15.26 3.89 1.14
N ARG A 588 14.77 3.62 -0.06
CA ARG A 588 14.27 2.31 -0.47
C ARG A 588 14.64 2.08 -1.93
N VAL A 589 14.77 0.82 -2.32
CA VAL A 589 15.19 0.43 -3.67
C VAL A 589 14.18 -0.51 -4.27
N THR A 590 13.87 -0.32 -5.54
CA THR A 590 13.10 -1.27 -6.34
C THR A 590 13.96 -1.80 -7.50
N ALA A 591 13.66 -3.00 -7.95
CA ALA A 591 14.25 -3.57 -9.16
C ALA A 591 13.34 -3.30 -10.36
N VAL A 592 13.93 -3.07 -11.53
CA VAL A 592 13.20 -2.67 -12.74
C VAL A 592 13.68 -3.49 -13.94
N ASN A 593 12.72 -3.85 -14.81
CA ASN A 593 12.97 -4.35 -16.15
C ASN A 593 11.92 -3.78 -17.13
N LYS A 594 11.88 -4.28 -18.36
CA LYS A 594 10.89 -3.84 -19.36
C LYS A 594 9.44 -4.17 -19.01
N GLY A 595 9.23 -5.16 -18.14
CA GLY A 595 7.91 -5.62 -17.69
C GLY A 595 7.34 -4.83 -16.54
N GLY A 596 8.18 -4.12 -15.78
CA GLY A 596 7.71 -3.33 -14.64
C GLY A 596 8.73 -3.11 -13.55
N GLU A 597 8.21 -2.63 -12.43
CA GLU A 597 8.93 -2.29 -11.21
C GLU A 597 8.52 -3.25 -10.08
N SER A 598 9.47 -3.71 -9.25
CA SER A 598 9.20 -4.56 -8.10
C SER A 598 8.54 -3.81 -6.95
N PHE A 599 8.10 -4.55 -5.92
CA PHE A 599 7.92 -3.98 -4.59
C PHE A 599 9.27 -3.44 -4.08
N PRO A 600 9.26 -2.46 -3.14
CA PRO A 600 10.49 -1.90 -2.59
C PRO A 600 11.15 -2.85 -1.59
N THR A 601 12.44 -2.62 -1.31
CA THR A 601 13.11 -3.11 -0.10
C THR A 601 12.48 -2.50 1.14
N GLU A 602 12.89 -2.97 2.32
CA GLU A 602 12.71 -2.22 3.57
C GLU A 602 13.29 -0.81 3.43
N GLN A 603 12.77 0.12 4.24
CA GLN A 603 13.28 1.47 4.34
C GLN A 603 14.51 1.49 5.26
N LEU A 604 15.63 1.98 4.75
CA LEU A 604 16.85 2.22 5.53
C LEU A 604 17.12 3.70 5.69
N SER A 605 17.80 4.07 6.78
CA SER A 605 18.04 5.45 7.19
C SER A 605 19.53 5.75 7.30
N ALA A 606 19.93 6.99 7.02
CA ALA A 606 21.27 7.49 7.24
C ALA A 606 21.27 8.95 7.70
N VAL A 607 22.19 9.28 8.59
CA VAL A 607 22.44 10.64 9.07
C VAL A 607 23.94 10.90 9.08
N CYS A 608 24.36 12.01 8.47
CA CYS A 608 25.70 12.53 8.62
C CYS A 608 25.67 13.65 9.66
N HIS A 609 26.53 13.60 10.68
CA HIS A 609 26.64 14.67 11.68
C HIS A 609 27.97 15.39 11.56
N GLU A 610 27.94 16.72 11.51
CA GLU A 610 29.16 17.51 11.47
C GLU A 610 30.01 17.30 12.75
N GLY A 611 31.27 16.85 12.57
CA GLY A 611 32.17 16.53 13.69
C GLY A 611 31.95 15.16 14.34
N ALA A 612 31.12 14.30 13.78
CA ALA A 612 31.00 12.92 14.23
C ALA A 612 32.30 12.16 14.04
N THR A 613 32.71 11.45 15.09
CA THR A 613 33.91 10.58 15.08
C THR A 613 33.53 9.10 15.08
N ARG A 614 32.26 8.78 15.26
CA ARG A 614 31.76 7.42 15.40
C ARG A 614 30.49 7.25 14.57
N THR A 615 30.34 6.06 13.99
CA THR A 615 29.12 5.65 13.29
C THR A 615 28.39 4.56 14.07
N ILE A 616 27.09 4.74 14.25
CA ILE A 616 26.18 3.73 14.79
C ILE A 616 25.53 3.02 13.61
N MET A 617 25.57 1.67 13.60
CA MET A 617 24.89 0.85 12.60
C MET A 617 23.54 0.38 13.15
N ILE A 618 22.44 0.77 12.49
CA ILE A 618 21.13 0.18 12.77
C ILE A 618 20.96 -1.04 11.85
N VAL A 619 20.73 -2.20 12.46
CA VAL A 619 20.46 -3.45 11.73
C VAL A 619 18.96 -3.73 11.83
N ASN A 620 18.27 -3.68 10.67
CA ASN A 620 16.86 -4.06 10.59
C ASN A 620 16.74 -5.58 10.55
N GLY A 621 16.26 -6.18 11.64
CA GLY A 621 15.99 -7.61 11.79
C GLY A 621 14.49 -7.94 11.89
N PHE A 622 13.60 -6.95 11.72
CA PHE A 622 12.17 -7.18 11.77
C PHE A 622 11.60 -7.41 10.37
N HIS A 623 11.54 -8.67 9.96
CA HIS A 623 11.05 -9.11 8.65
C HIS A 623 9.74 -9.91 8.73
N ARG A 624 9.33 -10.32 9.92
CA ARG A 624 8.17 -11.19 10.14
C ARG A 624 6.90 -10.62 9.53
N LEU A 625 6.24 -11.48 8.74
CA LEU A 625 4.87 -11.37 8.26
C LEU A 625 4.17 -12.70 8.53
N SER A 626 3.10 -12.70 9.31
CA SER A 626 2.43 -13.94 9.73
C SER A 626 0.93 -13.77 9.90
N SER A 627 0.21 -14.89 9.79
CA SER A 627 -1.19 -14.97 10.26
C SER A 627 -1.26 -14.81 11.78
N PRO A 628 -2.45 -14.66 12.37
CA PRO A 628 -2.66 -14.89 13.79
C PRO A 628 -2.25 -16.32 14.20
N ALA A 629 -1.99 -16.53 15.49
CA ALA A 629 -1.62 -17.84 16.04
C ALA A 629 -2.63 -18.92 15.62
N ILE A 630 -2.11 -20.05 15.18
CA ILE A 630 -2.92 -21.20 14.78
C ILE A 630 -3.20 -22.06 16.00
N HIS A 631 -4.49 -22.37 16.21
CA HIS A 631 -4.96 -23.36 17.15
C HIS A 631 -5.54 -24.55 16.38
N GLU A 632 -4.91 -25.73 16.51
CA GLU A 632 -5.34 -26.92 15.78
C GLU A 632 -5.12 -28.18 16.63
N THR A 633 -6.21 -28.88 16.93
CA THR A 633 -6.24 -30.18 17.63
C THR A 633 -7.14 -31.17 16.89
N ALA A 634 -7.35 -32.34 17.44
CA ALA A 634 -8.25 -33.34 16.88
C ALA A 634 -9.70 -32.81 16.75
N SER A 635 -10.17 -32.03 17.73
CA SER A 635 -11.56 -31.54 17.80
C SER A 635 -11.70 -30.05 17.56
N GLU A 636 -10.60 -29.28 17.55
CA GLU A 636 -10.62 -27.82 17.50
C GLU A 636 -9.73 -27.29 16.38
N GLN A 637 -10.11 -26.17 15.77
CA GLN A 637 -9.27 -25.45 14.79
C GLN A 637 -9.67 -24.00 14.68
N GLY A 638 -8.69 -23.12 14.41
CA GLY A 638 -8.95 -21.70 14.22
C GLY A 638 -7.73 -20.84 14.49
N PHE A 639 -7.98 -19.53 14.66
CA PHE A 639 -6.95 -18.55 14.96
C PHE A 639 -7.14 -17.93 16.34
N ASP A 640 -6.10 -17.93 17.16
CA ASP A 640 -6.09 -17.30 18.48
C ASP A 640 -5.35 -15.96 18.45
N MET A 641 -6.09 -14.89 18.17
CA MET A 641 -5.54 -13.52 18.18
C MET A 641 -5.09 -13.03 19.55
N ASN A 642 -5.51 -13.70 20.65
CA ASN A 642 -5.07 -13.35 22.00
C ASN A 642 -3.70 -13.93 22.31
N ALA A 643 -3.37 -15.08 21.76
CA ALA A 643 -2.04 -15.67 21.85
C ALA A 643 -1.05 -14.88 20.98
N ASP A 644 -1.40 -14.62 19.71
CA ASP A 644 -0.63 -13.80 18.78
C ASP A 644 -1.54 -13.26 17.70
N PRO A 645 -1.69 -11.94 17.56
CA PRO A 645 -2.53 -11.36 16.48
C PRO A 645 -1.91 -11.50 15.08
N GLY A 646 -0.69 -12.01 14.96
CA GLY A 646 0.08 -12.02 13.72
C GLY A 646 0.66 -10.67 13.36
N VAL A 647 1.29 -10.60 12.20
CA VAL A 647 1.90 -9.38 11.66
C VAL A 647 1.55 -9.25 10.18
N THR A 648 0.73 -8.29 9.84
CA THR A 648 0.32 -8.03 8.44
C THR A 648 1.35 -7.20 7.70
N TYR A 649 1.31 -7.21 6.37
CA TYR A 649 2.07 -6.30 5.51
C TYR A 649 1.37 -4.94 5.49
N GLY A 650 1.94 -3.97 6.21
CA GLY A 650 1.29 -2.69 6.43
C GLY A 650 -0.04 -2.80 7.18
N PRO A 651 -0.87 -1.76 7.16
CA PRO A 651 -2.16 -1.78 7.83
C PRO A 651 -3.14 -2.73 7.14
N THR A 652 -4.06 -3.30 7.92
CA THR A 652 -5.15 -4.13 7.42
C THR A 652 -6.49 -3.73 8.02
N ALA A 653 -7.56 -3.79 7.21
CA ALA A 653 -8.95 -3.81 7.67
C ALA A 653 -9.56 -5.22 7.50
N GLY A 654 -8.73 -6.23 7.28
CA GLY A 654 -9.15 -7.59 6.95
C GLY A 654 -9.77 -8.39 8.10
N TRP A 655 -9.75 -7.88 9.34
CA TRP A 655 -10.27 -8.60 10.50
C TRP A 655 -11.58 -8.02 11.00
N CYS A 656 -12.54 -8.89 11.26
CA CYS A 656 -13.82 -8.52 11.89
C CYS A 656 -13.75 -8.62 13.43
N GLY A 657 -13.00 -9.57 13.98
CA GLY A 657 -12.85 -9.78 15.42
C GLY A 657 -12.17 -11.10 15.77
N ALA A 658 -11.96 -11.36 17.06
CA ALA A 658 -11.36 -12.59 17.52
C ALA A 658 -12.33 -13.77 17.35
N GLN A 659 -11.78 -14.96 17.09
CA GLN A 659 -12.55 -16.19 17.10
C GLN A 659 -12.92 -16.55 18.55
N THR A 660 -14.19 -16.91 18.79
CA THR A 660 -14.73 -17.15 20.14
C THR A 660 -14.74 -18.61 20.55
N ALA A 661 -14.73 -19.54 19.59
CA ALA A 661 -14.68 -20.99 19.81
C ALA A 661 -13.92 -21.65 18.66
N PHE A 662 -13.44 -22.87 18.89
CA PHE A 662 -12.59 -23.61 17.97
C PHE A 662 -13.14 -24.99 17.61
N ASP A 663 -14.32 -25.38 18.12
CA ASP A 663 -14.95 -26.70 17.89
C ASP A 663 -15.27 -26.96 16.42
N LYS A 664 -14.62 -27.95 15.80
CA LYS A 664 -14.81 -28.35 14.40
C LYS A 664 -16.24 -28.71 14.05
N SER A 665 -17.01 -29.25 14.99
CA SER A 665 -18.40 -29.66 14.76
C SER A 665 -19.34 -28.48 14.50
N ASN A 666 -18.91 -27.25 14.81
CA ASN A 666 -19.70 -26.03 14.63
C ASN A 666 -19.37 -25.28 13.32
N ILE A 667 -18.56 -25.81 12.44
CA ILE A 667 -18.26 -25.19 11.14
C ILE A 667 -19.56 -24.99 10.36
N GLY A 668 -19.81 -23.72 9.98
CA GLY A 668 -20.99 -23.31 9.23
C GLY A 668 -22.27 -23.18 10.07
N VAL A 669 -22.23 -23.50 11.36
CA VAL A 669 -23.37 -23.32 12.27
C VAL A 669 -23.50 -21.85 12.65
N ILE A 670 -24.66 -21.27 12.41
CA ILE A 670 -24.99 -19.89 12.80
C ILE A 670 -25.28 -19.85 14.30
N SER A 671 -24.26 -19.74 15.12
CA SER A 671 -24.38 -19.64 16.57
C SER A 671 -23.26 -18.76 17.13
N SER A 672 -23.55 -18.02 18.19
CA SER A 672 -22.58 -17.19 18.90
C SER A 672 -21.58 -17.98 19.75
N SER A 673 -21.72 -19.29 19.84
CA SER A 673 -20.92 -20.17 20.69
C SER A 673 -20.07 -21.19 19.94
N GLY A 674 -20.12 -21.22 18.60
CA GLY A 674 -19.43 -22.23 17.80
C GLY A 674 -18.22 -21.70 17.05
N LEU A 675 -17.53 -22.60 16.35
CA LEU A 675 -16.44 -22.26 15.42
C LEU A 675 -16.94 -21.41 14.23
N GLY A 676 -18.24 -21.43 13.95
CA GLY A 676 -18.85 -20.72 12.83
C GLY A 676 -18.82 -19.20 12.91
N PHE A 677 -18.28 -18.59 13.99
CA PHE A 677 -18.32 -17.14 14.18
C PHE A 677 -17.05 -16.58 14.78
N SER A 678 -16.69 -15.43 14.26
CA SER A 678 -15.76 -14.50 14.91
C SER A 678 -16.51 -13.31 15.50
N GLY A 679 -15.85 -12.59 16.44
CA GLY A 679 -16.35 -11.34 16.97
C GLY A 679 -16.43 -10.25 15.91
N ASN A 680 -16.99 -9.11 16.30
CA ASN A 680 -17.16 -7.93 15.43
C ASN A 680 -16.48 -6.68 15.99
N GLU A 681 -15.65 -6.83 17.02
CA GLU A 681 -15.00 -5.74 17.75
C GLU A 681 -13.93 -5.01 16.93
N LEU A 682 -13.44 -5.61 15.84
CA LEU A 682 -12.44 -5.05 14.93
C LEU A 682 -13.05 -4.52 13.61
N GLN A 683 -14.35 -4.65 13.42
CA GLN A 683 -15.01 -4.15 12.21
C GLN A 683 -14.76 -2.65 12.03
N GLY A 684 -14.28 -2.27 10.84
CA GLY A 684 -14.01 -0.89 10.49
C GLY A 684 -12.75 -0.30 11.12
N LYS A 685 -11.95 -1.10 11.84
CA LYS A 685 -10.65 -0.70 12.37
C LYS A 685 -9.54 -1.09 11.39
N PHE A 686 -8.58 -0.21 11.21
CA PHE A 686 -7.36 -0.48 10.46
C PHE A 686 -6.26 -0.82 11.45
N ILE A 687 -5.81 -2.06 11.43
CA ILE A 687 -4.81 -2.57 12.39
C ILE A 687 -3.44 -2.44 11.75
N ALA A 688 -2.52 -1.74 12.42
CA ALA A 688 -1.15 -1.56 11.96
C ALA A 688 -0.38 -2.89 11.98
N GLY A 689 0.45 -3.10 10.95
CA GLY A 689 1.34 -4.25 10.81
C GLY A 689 2.80 -3.85 10.67
N ASN A 690 3.58 -4.62 9.91
CA ASN A 690 4.96 -4.29 9.62
C ASN A 690 5.03 -3.38 8.39
N ASP A 691 5.41 -2.12 8.61
CA ASP A 691 5.59 -1.10 7.57
C ASP A 691 7.02 -1.05 7.01
N PHE A 692 7.96 -1.84 7.55
CA PHE A 692 9.36 -1.92 7.14
C PHE A 692 10.12 -0.58 7.14
N ASN A 693 9.76 0.36 8.03
CA ASN A 693 10.31 1.72 8.07
C ASN A 693 10.88 2.13 9.42
N TYR A 694 11.03 1.21 10.36
CA TYR A 694 11.35 1.52 11.76
C TYR A 694 12.78 2.00 12.00
N THR A 695 13.71 1.78 11.06
CA THR A 695 15.06 2.38 11.10
C THR A 695 15.01 3.90 11.20
N THR A 696 13.96 4.54 10.66
CA THR A 696 13.72 5.97 10.77
C THR A 696 13.55 6.40 12.23
N THR A 697 12.72 5.70 13.00
CA THR A 697 12.44 6.00 14.41
C THR A 697 13.71 5.91 15.26
N HIS A 698 14.53 4.88 15.02
CA HIS A 698 15.82 4.71 15.69
C HIS A 698 16.81 5.81 15.29
N ALA A 699 16.93 6.11 13.99
CA ALA A 699 17.82 7.14 13.49
C ALA A 699 17.47 8.54 14.03
N GLU A 700 16.17 8.90 14.08
CA GLU A 700 15.71 10.15 14.70
C GLU A 700 16.10 10.24 16.18
N ALA A 701 15.90 9.17 16.93
CA ALA A 701 16.24 9.12 18.34
C ALA A 701 17.77 9.20 18.58
N ILE A 702 18.59 8.50 17.78
CA ILE A 702 20.04 8.58 17.82
C ILE A 702 20.53 10.01 17.49
N MET A 703 20.00 10.60 16.44
CA MET A 703 20.31 11.97 16.02
C MET A 703 20.03 12.98 17.13
N SER A 704 18.93 12.78 17.89
CA SER A 704 18.58 13.63 19.04
C SER A 704 19.48 13.43 20.26
N ALA A 705 20.19 12.29 20.36
CA ALA A 705 20.95 11.88 21.53
C ALA A 705 22.41 12.38 21.51
N GLY A 706 23.00 12.63 20.34
CA GLY A 706 24.39 13.09 20.25
C GLY A 706 24.92 13.20 18.83
N LYS A 707 26.20 13.52 18.73
CA LYS A 707 26.93 13.75 17.49
C LYS A 707 27.45 12.44 16.90
N TYR A 708 26.56 11.64 16.33
CA TYR A 708 26.89 10.37 15.70
C TYR A 708 26.47 10.33 14.23
N ASN A 709 27.30 9.73 13.38
CA ASN A 709 26.79 9.28 12.08
C ASN A 709 25.89 8.07 12.29
N VAL A 710 24.84 7.96 11.50
CA VAL A 710 23.94 6.80 11.47
C VAL A 710 24.00 6.17 10.09
N ALA A 711 24.27 4.88 10.05
CA ALA A 711 24.11 4.02 8.89
C ALA A 711 23.11 2.92 9.22
N SER A 712 22.52 2.30 8.22
CA SER A 712 21.62 1.16 8.45
C SER A 712 21.77 0.08 7.40
N CYS A 713 21.38 -1.14 7.75
CA CYS A 713 21.36 -2.27 6.84
C CYS A 713 20.26 -3.28 7.20
N SER A 714 19.90 -4.12 6.24
CA SER A 714 19.12 -5.33 6.51
C SER A 714 19.94 -6.33 7.30
N SER A 715 19.32 -7.12 8.20
CA SER A 715 19.99 -8.24 8.88
C SER A 715 20.55 -9.26 7.90
N THR A 716 19.88 -9.45 6.76
CA THR A 716 20.37 -10.34 5.69
C THR A 716 21.72 -9.88 5.11
N ALA A 717 21.99 -8.57 5.08
CA ALA A 717 23.30 -8.06 4.63
C ALA A 717 24.42 -8.38 5.64
N VAL A 718 24.10 -8.43 6.93
CA VAL A 718 25.03 -8.87 8.00
C VAL A 718 25.25 -10.38 7.91
N GLU A 719 24.18 -11.15 7.86
CA GLU A 719 24.21 -12.61 7.85
C GLU A 719 24.92 -13.19 6.62
N ASN A 720 24.81 -12.49 5.46
CA ASN A 720 25.47 -12.86 4.23
C ASN A 720 26.90 -12.27 4.10
N GLY A 721 27.42 -11.66 5.15
CA GLY A 721 28.80 -11.13 5.20
C GLY A 721 29.03 -9.90 4.32
N VAL A 722 27.95 -9.25 3.84
CA VAL A 722 28.05 -7.99 3.06
C VAL A 722 28.43 -6.83 3.98
N VAL A 723 27.92 -6.84 5.22
CA VAL A 723 28.24 -5.86 6.27
C VAL A 723 28.95 -6.56 7.41
N ASN A 724 30.15 -6.09 7.75
CA ASN A 724 30.87 -6.55 8.95
C ASN A 724 30.62 -5.59 10.12
N LEU A 725 30.09 -6.10 11.23
CA LEU A 725 29.74 -5.34 12.42
C LEU A 725 30.97 -4.73 13.12
N ASP A 726 32.15 -5.34 13.03
CA ASP A 726 33.40 -4.84 13.64
C ASP A 726 33.83 -3.47 13.13
N ASN A 727 33.28 -3.04 11.98
CA ASN A 727 33.52 -1.71 11.45
C ASN A 727 32.76 -0.58 12.19
N TYR A 728 31.90 -0.94 13.14
CA TYR A 728 31.02 0.00 13.83
C TYR A 728 31.24 -0.04 15.35
N TYR A 729 31.35 1.15 15.91
CA TYR A 729 31.57 1.29 17.35
C TYR A 729 30.35 0.84 18.18
N CYS A 730 29.15 1.02 17.66
CA CYS A 730 27.90 0.59 18.27
C CYS A 730 26.95 0.04 17.20
N VAL A 731 26.28 -1.04 17.54
CA VAL A 731 25.24 -1.68 16.71
C VAL A 731 23.92 -1.60 17.47
N ASP A 732 22.89 -1.13 16.76
CA ASP A 732 21.50 -1.08 17.20
C ASP A 732 20.70 -2.10 16.39
N LEU A 733 20.44 -3.28 16.96
CA LEU A 733 19.70 -4.37 16.33
C LEU A 733 18.21 -4.28 16.71
N LEU A 734 17.39 -3.85 15.75
CA LEU A 734 15.95 -3.80 15.92
C LEU A 734 15.30 -5.11 15.42
N LEU A 735 14.53 -5.77 16.28
CA LEU A 735 13.92 -7.07 16.05
C LEU A 735 12.39 -7.04 16.10
N GLY A 736 11.78 -5.93 16.54
CA GLY A 736 10.33 -5.77 16.55
C GLY A 736 9.57 -6.96 17.14
N LEU A 737 8.75 -7.59 16.31
CA LEU A 737 7.99 -8.81 16.62
C LEU A 737 8.59 -10.07 15.96
N GLU A 738 9.88 -10.05 15.62
CA GLU A 738 10.56 -11.20 15.01
C GLU A 738 10.58 -12.38 15.98
N LYS A 739 10.10 -13.53 15.53
CA LYS A 739 10.16 -14.82 16.26
C LYS A 739 9.88 -16.00 15.34
N ASP A 740 10.25 -17.18 15.75
CA ASP A 740 9.73 -18.44 15.22
C ASP A 740 8.33 -18.70 15.80
N ASP A 741 7.31 -18.55 14.99
CA ASP A 741 5.93 -18.82 15.40
C ASP A 741 5.49 -20.27 15.12
N GLY A 742 6.34 -21.04 14.42
CA GLY A 742 6.13 -22.46 14.13
C GLY A 742 5.04 -22.77 13.08
N TYR A 743 4.42 -21.75 12.48
CA TYR A 743 3.32 -21.94 11.52
C TYR A 743 3.39 -21.06 10.25
N SER A 744 4.19 -20.00 10.23
CA SER A 744 4.40 -19.18 9.03
C SER A 744 5.11 -19.96 7.93
N PHE A 745 4.75 -19.69 6.68
CA PHE A 745 5.40 -20.31 5.50
C PHE A 745 6.84 -19.84 5.27
N VAL A 746 7.20 -18.70 5.82
CA VAL A 746 8.60 -18.24 5.90
C VAL A 746 9.05 -18.46 7.34
N PRO A 747 10.15 -19.22 7.57
CA PRO A 747 10.66 -19.38 8.92
C PRO A 747 11.31 -18.08 9.38
N TYR A 748 10.82 -17.54 10.46
CA TYR A 748 11.38 -16.39 11.16
C TYR A 748 12.06 -16.87 12.44
N LYS A 749 13.05 -16.15 12.92
CA LYS A 749 13.73 -16.43 14.19
C LYS A 749 14.33 -15.14 14.72
N THR A 750 14.07 -14.81 15.97
CA THR A 750 14.61 -13.59 16.61
C THR A 750 16.12 -13.48 16.43
N PHE A 751 16.86 -14.55 16.70
CA PHE A 751 18.28 -14.64 16.36
C PHE A 751 18.55 -15.93 15.59
N SER A 752 18.82 -15.82 14.31
CA SER A 752 19.30 -16.94 13.52
C SER A 752 20.65 -17.46 14.09
N LYS A 753 20.99 -18.71 13.82
CA LYS A 753 22.30 -19.26 14.25
C LYS A 753 23.48 -18.41 13.75
N ASN A 754 23.36 -17.85 12.54
CA ASN A 754 24.39 -17.01 11.97
C ASN A 754 24.46 -15.65 12.68
N MET A 755 23.33 -15.02 12.96
CA MET A 755 23.29 -13.79 13.76
C MET A 755 23.87 -13.97 15.16
N GLN A 756 23.54 -15.09 15.85
CA GLN A 756 24.13 -15.44 17.17
C GLN A 756 25.65 -15.50 17.11
N ARG A 757 26.21 -16.16 16.09
CA ARG A 757 27.66 -16.25 15.87
C ARG A 757 28.28 -14.87 15.66
N LEU A 758 27.70 -14.06 14.76
CA LEU A 758 28.21 -12.72 14.41
C LEU A 758 28.15 -11.75 15.59
N LEU A 759 27.09 -11.78 16.39
CA LEU A 759 27.01 -10.97 17.62
C LEU A 759 27.97 -11.44 18.68
N THR A 760 28.25 -12.75 18.78
CA THR A 760 29.25 -13.30 19.69
C THR A 760 30.67 -12.81 19.29
N GLU A 761 31.01 -12.83 18.03
CA GLU A 761 32.25 -12.31 17.50
C GLU A 761 32.40 -10.82 17.76
N TYR A 762 31.35 -10.03 17.42
CA TYR A 762 31.31 -8.59 17.63
C TYR A 762 31.49 -8.16 19.09
N THR A 763 30.81 -8.83 20.02
CA THR A 763 30.96 -8.53 21.45
C THR A 763 32.36 -8.92 21.98
N ARG A 764 32.96 -10.03 21.53
CA ARG A 764 34.36 -10.41 21.86
C ARG A 764 35.37 -9.40 21.34
N SER A 765 35.08 -8.71 20.23
CA SER A 765 35.93 -7.63 19.71
C SER A 765 35.74 -6.29 20.46
N GLY A 766 34.97 -6.27 21.54
CA GLY A 766 34.69 -5.04 22.32
C GLY A 766 33.55 -4.19 21.79
N GLY A 767 32.71 -4.74 20.96
CA GLY A 767 31.56 -4.06 20.37
C GLY A 767 30.52 -3.62 21.40
N ARG A 768 29.78 -2.57 21.10
CA ARG A 768 28.70 -2.05 21.92
C ARG A 768 27.36 -2.35 21.25
N LEU A 769 26.51 -3.04 21.99
CA LEU A 769 25.31 -3.64 21.40
C LEU A 769 24.03 -3.11 22.10
N LEU A 770 23.15 -2.49 21.30
CA LEU A 770 21.73 -2.27 21.64
C LEU A 770 20.91 -3.32 20.91
N VAL A 771 20.00 -3.99 21.63
CA VAL A 771 19.03 -4.93 21.05
C VAL A 771 17.64 -4.59 21.58
N SER A 772 16.65 -4.53 20.69
CA SER A 772 15.26 -4.31 21.09
C SER A 772 14.30 -5.21 20.31
N GLY A 773 13.36 -5.84 21.01
CA GLY A 773 12.36 -6.71 20.41
C GLY A 773 11.46 -7.36 21.45
N SER A 774 10.32 -7.89 21.02
CA SER A 774 9.32 -8.47 21.92
C SER A 774 9.70 -9.88 22.41
N TYR A 775 10.44 -10.64 21.58
CA TYR A 775 10.71 -12.07 21.82
C TYR A 775 12.20 -12.38 21.93
N ILE A 776 12.95 -11.46 22.55
CA ILE A 776 14.41 -11.55 22.69
C ILE A 776 14.86 -12.84 23.37
N ALA A 777 14.12 -13.27 24.37
CA ALA A 777 14.47 -14.42 25.20
C ALA A 777 13.47 -15.57 25.06
N SER A 778 12.19 -15.29 24.93
CA SER A 778 11.13 -16.30 24.84
C SER A 778 11.23 -17.17 23.58
N ASP A 779 11.77 -16.65 22.47
CA ASP A 779 12.00 -17.41 21.25
C ASP A 779 13.28 -18.27 21.28
N MET A 780 14.13 -18.12 22.30
CA MET A 780 15.41 -18.82 22.45
C MET A 780 15.24 -20.03 23.34
N THR A 781 14.82 -21.16 22.78
CA THR A 781 14.33 -22.33 23.53
C THR A 781 15.37 -23.46 23.73
N SER A 782 16.33 -23.61 22.82
CA SER A 782 17.36 -24.63 22.91
C SER A 782 18.46 -24.25 23.91
N GLU A 783 19.21 -25.25 24.41
CA GLU A 783 20.34 -25.01 25.33
C GLU A 783 21.40 -24.08 24.72
N SER A 784 21.73 -24.25 23.45
CA SER A 784 22.71 -23.39 22.77
C SER A 784 22.23 -21.95 22.67
N GLU A 785 20.94 -21.73 22.43
CA GLU A 785 20.32 -20.41 22.38
C GLU A 785 20.30 -19.75 23.77
N ARG A 786 19.97 -20.49 24.83
CA ARG A 786 20.04 -20.00 26.21
C ARG A 786 21.47 -19.64 26.61
N ASN A 787 22.43 -20.43 26.14
CA ASN A 787 23.86 -20.12 26.35
C ASN A 787 24.27 -18.83 25.66
N PHE A 788 23.72 -18.54 24.45
CA PHE A 788 23.90 -17.26 23.76
C PHE A 788 23.29 -16.11 24.59
N LEU A 789 22.05 -16.25 25.05
CA LEU A 789 21.41 -15.25 25.93
C LEU A 789 22.29 -14.95 27.18
N ASN A 790 22.70 -15.97 27.90
CA ASN A 790 23.40 -15.82 29.15
C ASN A 790 24.84 -15.29 28.99
N ASN A 791 25.55 -15.76 27.98
CA ASN A 791 26.96 -15.45 27.81
C ASN A 791 27.22 -14.19 26.98
N VAL A 792 26.34 -13.89 26.00
CA VAL A 792 26.51 -12.77 25.05
C VAL A 792 25.60 -11.60 25.39
N LEU A 793 24.32 -11.84 25.57
CA LEU A 793 23.37 -10.78 25.91
C LEU A 793 23.29 -10.48 27.41
N LYS A 794 23.82 -11.37 28.26
CA LYS A 794 23.78 -11.27 29.73
C LYS A 794 22.35 -11.23 30.27
N VAL A 795 21.47 -11.98 29.62
CA VAL A 795 20.05 -12.09 29.94
C VAL A 795 19.67 -13.52 30.23
N ASP A 796 18.81 -13.73 31.20
CA ASP A 796 18.13 -15.00 31.50
C ASP A 796 16.61 -14.81 31.35
N TYR A 797 15.90 -15.92 31.13
CA TYR A 797 14.45 -15.96 30.94
C TYR A 797 13.85 -17.19 31.60
N ASN A 798 12.86 -16.95 32.46
CA ASN A 798 12.19 -18.00 33.23
C ASN A 798 10.74 -18.28 32.80
N GLY A 799 10.33 -17.78 31.61
CA GLY A 799 8.97 -17.96 31.10
C GLY A 799 7.96 -16.91 31.57
N GLU A 800 8.41 -15.86 32.26
CA GLU A 800 7.52 -14.81 32.73
C GLU A 800 7.17 -13.80 31.62
N THR A 801 5.93 -13.32 31.68
CA THR A 801 5.45 -12.16 30.93
C THR A 801 4.98 -11.07 31.89
N PRO A 802 5.07 -9.78 31.55
CA PRO A 802 4.60 -8.73 32.44
C PRO A 802 3.08 -8.78 32.61
N SER A 803 2.60 -8.32 33.76
CA SER A 803 1.17 -8.19 34.02
C SER A 803 0.47 -7.40 32.89
N ARG A 804 -0.70 -7.84 32.48
CA ARG A 804 -1.52 -7.12 31.49
C ARG A 804 -1.97 -5.72 31.97
N ASN A 805 -1.92 -5.48 33.28
CA ASN A 805 -2.41 -4.24 33.90
C ASN A 805 -1.35 -3.16 34.11
N TYR A 806 -0.09 -3.38 33.73
CA TYR A 806 0.88 -2.29 33.83
C TYR A 806 0.60 -1.21 32.81
N THR A 807 0.77 0.05 33.20
CA THR A 807 0.48 1.21 32.37
C THR A 807 1.72 1.90 31.84
N ASN A 808 2.89 1.67 32.48
CA ASN A 808 4.12 2.36 32.09
C ASN A 808 5.37 1.52 32.36
N ILE A 809 6.46 1.96 31.73
CA ILE A 809 7.82 1.44 31.96
C ILE A 809 8.61 2.57 32.58
N THR A 810 9.42 2.25 33.60
CA THR A 810 10.22 3.21 34.37
C THR A 810 11.69 2.85 34.38
N GLY A 811 12.55 3.82 34.45
CA GLY A 811 14.00 3.66 34.61
C GLY A 811 14.76 4.78 33.93
N MET A 812 16.07 4.87 34.18
CA MET A 812 16.95 5.87 33.58
C MET A 812 16.44 7.32 33.73
N GLY A 813 15.75 7.61 34.87
CA GLY A 813 15.17 8.92 35.16
C GLY A 813 13.96 9.30 34.31
N THR A 814 13.31 8.37 33.63
CA THR A 814 12.11 8.62 32.80
C THR A 814 11.03 7.57 33.04
N SER A 815 9.81 7.87 32.59
CA SER A 815 8.67 6.98 32.56
C SER A 815 7.93 7.15 31.25
N PHE A 816 7.45 6.06 30.62
CA PHE A 816 6.80 6.07 29.31
C PHE A 816 5.90 4.86 29.10
N ASP A 817 5.00 4.96 28.13
CA ASP A 817 4.10 3.90 27.67
C ASP A 817 4.56 3.35 26.33
N ILE A 818 4.20 2.08 26.04
CA ILE A 818 4.36 1.43 24.75
C ILE A 818 3.00 1.02 24.16
N TYR A 819 2.95 0.77 22.85
CA TYR A 819 1.80 0.17 22.19
C TYR A 819 1.70 -1.32 22.59
N ARG A 820 0.68 -1.67 23.38
CA ARG A 820 0.48 -3.05 23.89
C ARG A 820 -0.73 -3.76 23.32
N THR A 821 -1.70 -3.03 22.77
CA THR A 821 -2.91 -3.58 22.19
C THR A 821 -2.95 -3.23 20.72
N ILE A 822 -3.49 -4.11 19.90
CA ILE A 822 -3.69 -3.84 18.48
C ILE A 822 -4.43 -2.52 18.29
N ASN A 823 -3.94 -1.69 17.37
CA ASN A 823 -4.39 -0.33 17.14
C ASN A 823 -4.06 0.11 15.70
N GLU A 824 -4.46 1.33 15.33
CA GLU A 824 -4.32 1.86 13.97
C GLU A 824 -3.01 2.65 13.74
N ASP A 825 -2.29 3.00 14.79
CA ASP A 825 -1.16 3.92 14.71
C ASP A 825 0.20 3.20 14.56
N HIS A 826 0.36 2.06 15.24
CA HIS A 826 1.62 1.30 15.29
C HIS A 826 1.33 -0.17 15.62
N TYR A 827 2.16 -1.09 15.15
CA TYR A 827 2.05 -2.48 15.57
C TYR A 827 2.20 -2.62 17.09
N ALA A 828 1.60 -3.64 17.68
CA ALA A 828 1.48 -3.76 19.11
C ALA A 828 2.39 -4.86 19.69
N THR A 829 3.07 -4.54 20.78
CA THR A 829 3.83 -5.48 21.60
C THR A 829 2.88 -6.15 22.59
N THR A 830 2.17 -7.17 22.18
CA THR A 830 1.16 -7.84 23.02
C THR A 830 1.79 -8.72 24.10
N SER A 831 2.97 -9.27 23.85
CA SER A 831 3.67 -10.23 24.72
C SER A 831 5.16 -9.88 24.82
N PRO A 832 5.53 -8.79 25.50
CA PRO A 832 6.94 -8.45 25.72
C PRO A 832 7.57 -9.41 26.75
N ASP A 833 8.87 -9.64 26.62
CA ASP A 833 9.62 -10.50 27.54
C ASP A 833 9.92 -9.83 28.89
N VAL A 834 9.86 -10.58 29.96
CA VAL A 834 10.49 -10.25 31.26
C VAL A 834 11.91 -10.79 31.29
N LEU A 835 12.87 -9.89 31.42
CA LEU A 835 14.28 -10.21 31.34
C LEU A 835 14.93 -10.22 32.75
N HIS A 836 15.82 -11.18 33.02
CA HIS A 836 16.59 -11.28 34.24
C HIS A 836 18.09 -11.07 33.99
N PRO A 837 18.80 -10.29 34.81
CA PRO A 837 20.23 -10.05 34.62
C PRO A 837 21.09 -11.27 34.96
N VAL A 838 22.15 -11.52 34.18
CA VAL A 838 23.13 -12.57 34.43
C VAL A 838 24.49 -11.97 34.83
N GLY A 839 25.10 -12.47 35.88
CA GLY A 839 26.41 -12.03 36.38
C GLY A 839 26.39 -10.60 36.91
N SER A 840 27.19 -9.71 36.33
CA SER A 840 27.27 -8.29 36.73
C SER A 840 26.33 -7.38 35.96
N ALA A 841 25.44 -7.93 35.10
CA ALA A 841 24.40 -7.17 34.45
C ALA A 841 23.33 -6.69 35.44
N PHE A 842 22.55 -5.67 35.08
CA PHE A 842 21.54 -5.10 35.96
C PHE A 842 20.28 -4.65 35.16
N CYS A 843 19.16 -4.58 35.86
CA CYS A 843 17.92 -4.06 35.27
C CYS A 843 18.04 -2.55 35.12
N ALA A 844 17.96 -2.06 33.87
CA ALA A 844 18.00 -0.64 33.54
C ALA A 844 16.59 -0.02 33.39
N LEU A 845 15.61 -0.80 32.96
CA LEU A 845 14.20 -0.44 32.89
C LEU A 845 13.35 -1.52 33.55
N LEU A 846 12.25 -1.11 34.17
CA LEU A 846 11.28 -1.98 34.83
C LEU A 846 9.89 -1.75 34.24
N TYR A 847 9.14 -2.81 34.03
CA TYR A 847 7.70 -2.74 33.78
C TYR A 847 6.96 -2.19 35.00
N GLY A 848 5.76 -1.69 34.80
CA GLY A 848 4.95 -1.10 35.87
C GLY A 848 4.61 -2.05 37.03
N ASP A 849 4.83 -3.34 36.86
CA ASP A 849 4.71 -4.36 37.89
C ASP A 849 6.05 -4.68 38.59
N GLY A 850 7.09 -3.91 38.27
CA GLY A 850 8.43 -4.04 38.89
C GLY A 850 9.35 -5.09 38.28
N ARG A 851 8.89 -5.84 37.27
CA ARG A 851 9.73 -6.87 36.59
C ARG A 851 10.66 -6.24 35.55
N GLY A 852 11.75 -6.94 35.21
CA GLY A 852 12.78 -6.45 34.31
C GLY A 852 12.29 -6.27 32.87
N ALA A 853 12.32 -5.03 32.34
CA ALA A 853 11.96 -4.67 30.97
C ALA A 853 13.20 -4.50 30.08
N SER A 854 14.34 -4.15 30.65
CA SER A 854 15.62 -4.15 29.97
C SER A 854 16.79 -4.48 30.91
N ILE A 855 17.83 -5.07 30.34
CA ILE A 855 19.06 -5.45 31.03
C ILE A 855 20.23 -4.70 30.41
N ALA A 856 21.08 -4.11 31.22
CA ALA A 856 22.32 -3.47 30.83
C ALA A 856 23.53 -4.21 31.39
N TYR A 857 24.60 -4.37 30.62
CA TYR A 857 25.85 -4.95 30.99
C TYR A 857 27.00 -3.96 30.72
N ASP A 858 27.73 -3.61 31.79
CA ASP A 858 28.89 -2.73 31.77
C ASP A 858 30.18 -3.56 32.04
N GLY A 859 30.55 -4.37 31.06
CA GLY A 859 31.76 -5.19 31.13
C GLY A 859 32.99 -4.42 30.69
N ARG A 860 34.18 -4.95 31.09
CA ARG A 860 35.47 -4.47 30.60
C ARG A 860 35.73 -4.90 29.16
N ASP A 861 35.12 -5.98 28.76
CA ASP A 861 35.22 -6.64 27.45
C ASP A 861 34.29 -5.99 26.40
N TYR A 862 33.03 -5.76 26.78
CA TYR A 862 32.03 -5.11 25.91
C TYR A 862 30.93 -4.51 26.77
N LYS A 863 30.01 -3.76 26.13
CA LYS A 863 28.77 -3.27 26.75
C LYS A 863 27.55 -3.70 25.96
N SER A 864 26.47 -4.05 26.64
CA SER A 864 25.18 -4.32 25.98
C SER A 864 24.01 -3.68 26.72
N PHE A 865 22.97 -3.34 25.96
CA PHE A 865 21.68 -2.88 26.43
C PHE A 865 20.60 -3.67 25.71
N VAL A 866 19.87 -4.51 26.40
CA VAL A 866 18.88 -5.44 25.82
C VAL A 866 17.50 -5.08 26.34
N MET A 867 16.55 -4.84 25.44
CA MET A 867 15.17 -4.48 25.75
C MET A 867 14.24 -5.65 25.41
N GLY A 868 13.42 -6.10 26.36
CA GLY A 868 12.38 -7.13 26.15
C GLY A 868 11.13 -6.62 25.43
N PHE A 869 11.21 -5.44 24.84
CA PHE A 869 10.18 -4.82 24.00
C PHE A 869 10.83 -3.98 22.90
N PRO A 870 10.17 -3.77 21.74
CA PRO A 870 10.70 -2.95 20.66
C PRO A 870 10.79 -1.48 21.05
N PHE A 871 11.94 -0.85 20.82
CA PHE A 871 12.18 0.56 21.12
C PHE A 871 11.19 1.49 20.38
N GLU A 872 10.91 1.22 19.12
CA GLU A 872 9.99 1.99 18.29
C GLU A 872 8.54 1.96 18.77
N CYS A 873 8.16 0.98 19.60
CA CYS A 873 6.85 0.91 20.25
C CYS A 873 6.63 1.93 21.38
N ILE A 874 7.66 2.68 21.80
CA ILE A 874 7.50 3.76 22.77
C ILE A 874 6.62 4.85 22.15
N LYS A 875 5.46 5.15 22.75
CA LYS A 875 4.43 6.02 22.15
C LYS A 875 4.89 7.45 21.91
N SER A 876 5.58 8.03 22.89
CA SER A 876 5.95 9.45 22.84
C SER A 876 7.31 9.66 22.17
N HIS A 877 7.37 10.48 21.12
CA HIS A 877 8.60 10.87 20.44
C HIS A 877 9.64 11.46 21.42
N SER A 878 9.22 12.36 22.33
CA SER A 878 10.14 12.95 23.32
C SER A 878 10.67 11.91 24.30
N LYS A 879 9.89 10.87 24.62
CA LYS A 879 10.33 9.78 25.48
C LYS A 879 11.30 8.84 24.76
N ARG A 880 11.05 8.51 23.48
CA ARG A 880 12.02 7.79 22.64
C ARG A 880 13.37 8.49 22.66
N ASN A 881 13.40 9.81 22.42
CA ASN A 881 14.62 10.61 22.45
C ASN A 881 15.33 10.58 23.81
N ALA A 882 14.58 10.66 24.92
CA ALA A 882 15.14 10.60 26.26
C ALA A 882 15.74 9.22 26.59
N VAL A 883 15.03 8.14 26.23
CA VAL A 883 15.49 6.77 26.43
C VAL A 883 16.74 6.51 25.60
N MET A 884 16.76 6.84 24.31
CA MET A 884 17.93 6.66 23.42
C MET A 884 19.14 7.45 23.94
N ARG A 885 18.93 8.68 24.41
CA ARG A 885 20.00 9.48 25.02
C ARG A 885 20.61 8.78 26.24
N GLY A 886 19.78 8.20 27.10
CA GLY A 886 20.26 7.43 28.27
C GLY A 886 21.03 6.18 27.85
N ILE A 887 20.50 5.41 26.89
CA ILE A 887 21.14 4.22 26.34
C ILE A 887 22.52 4.56 25.74
N LEU A 888 22.58 5.59 24.89
CA LEU A 888 23.85 5.97 24.25
C LEU A 888 24.83 6.59 25.25
N SER A 889 24.35 7.34 26.25
CA SER A 889 25.22 7.80 27.34
C SER A 889 25.86 6.66 28.10
N PHE A 890 25.17 5.56 28.26
CA PHE A 890 25.70 4.31 28.86
C PHE A 890 26.67 3.59 27.93
N LEU A 891 26.24 3.28 26.72
CA LEU A 891 27.01 2.49 25.75
C LEU A 891 28.27 3.22 25.27
N MET A 892 28.23 4.55 25.11
CA MET A 892 29.33 5.34 24.54
C MET A 892 30.36 5.82 25.59
N LYS A 893 30.06 5.61 26.88
CA LYS A 893 31.00 5.89 27.96
C LYS A 893 32.20 4.96 27.82
N ASN A 894 33.43 5.53 27.86
CA ASN A 894 34.67 4.78 27.82
C ASN A 894 34.86 3.96 29.09
#